data_1344b1fdff318093117ad4383f7e58c0
#
_entry.id   1344b1fdff318093117ad4383f7e58c0
#
_cell.length_a   1.000
_cell.length_b   1.000
_cell.length_c   1.000
_cell.angle_alpha   90.00
_cell.angle_beta   90.00
_cell.angle_gamma   90.00
#
_symmetry.space_group_name_H-M   'P 1'
#
loop_
_entity.id
_entity.type
_entity.pdbx_description
1 polymer ?
#
loop_
_entity_poly.entity_id
_entity_poly.type
_entity_poly.pdbx_seq_one_letter_code
_entity_poly.pdbx_strand_id
1 'polypeptide(L)'
;MLDISGMTCAACAGRVEGALGKVPGVARAEVNLVLERADVALKSDGASTDALISAVARAGYGAHSRGGTAGERKQAEEQREVEAQATERHDLVLFVLTAALSLPLILPMLMAPFGSHMHLNPWLALVLATPVQFVSGARFYRGAWKALRAMSANMDVLVALGTSAAYLFSVYMVLLKGSAAGPHLYFEGSAAVITLVVLGKWLEAHAKRGTTAAIRTLLRLRPEVANVLRGDGETAVAIEDVRIGERVAVRPGERFPVDGNVIEGESEADESVVTGESVPVVKRPGNTVTAGALNGTGRLMIAATAVSEDTTLARIIRMVENAQTGKAPVQRLVDRVSAVFVPAVMAIAIGTFIGWFYSFGFEDALIAAVSVLVIACPCALGLATPAALVAGTGAAARAGILVKDIETLERAASLDTVIFDKTGTLTEGRPAIAAVTPVAGVDAAKLLRIAAAVQVGSEHPLARAFLDAVPAATALPSVANFHADPGRGVTGTVEKHQVAVGNRDLMHLMNVKVAPIEAEVSRIERAALTAIIVSIDGRAFGVVGIADPIRPGAAEAIRMLKAQNIRAEMLTGDTERVAQRVAAELGVTRYRAAVKPGEKADAVRALAAEGRRVAMVGDGINDAPALAAAPVGIALGSGTDVAMEAAGITLMRSDPRLVPAAIDIARITVGKIRQNLFWAFIFNVVGIPLAAIGFLTPALAGAAMAMSSVTVVVNSLWLKRWRPEFER
;
A
#
# COMPACT_ATOMS: atom_id res chain seq x y z
N MET A 1 -11.23 13.68 7.40
CA MET A 1 -10.34 12.92 8.29
C MET A 1 -10.18 13.60 9.62
N LEU A 2 -10.17 12.82 10.72
CA LEU A 2 -9.90 13.28 12.08
C LEU A 2 -8.73 12.48 12.64
N ASP A 3 -7.87 13.14 13.38
CA ASP A 3 -6.84 12.49 14.18
C ASP A 3 -7.39 12.27 15.58
N ILE A 4 -7.23 11.04 16.10
CA ILE A 4 -7.84 10.60 17.35
C ILE A 4 -6.74 10.28 18.35
N SER A 5 -6.83 10.82 19.57
CA SER A 5 -5.88 10.56 20.64
C SER A 5 -6.51 9.79 21.79
N GLY A 6 -5.69 8.98 22.48
CA GLY A 6 -6.09 8.25 23.69
C GLY A 6 -6.68 6.86 23.43
N MET A 7 -6.61 6.31 22.23
CA MET A 7 -6.99 4.94 21.94
C MET A 7 -5.87 3.97 22.32
N THR A 8 -6.18 2.91 23.06
CA THR A 8 -5.21 1.92 23.54
C THR A 8 -5.45 0.50 23.02
N CYS A 9 -6.62 0.22 22.45
CA CYS A 9 -7.01 -1.12 21.99
C CYS A 9 -8.09 -1.06 20.91
N ALA A 10 -8.34 -2.19 20.24
CA ALA A 10 -9.35 -2.32 19.19
C ALA A 10 -10.77 -1.95 19.68
N ALA A 11 -11.12 -2.28 20.92
CA ALA A 11 -12.40 -1.89 21.52
C ALA A 11 -12.56 -0.36 21.65
N CYS A 12 -11.45 0.37 21.87
CA CYS A 12 -11.44 1.83 21.86
C CYS A 12 -11.75 2.39 20.47
N ALA A 13 -11.11 1.85 19.44
CA ALA A 13 -11.37 2.24 18.04
C ALA A 13 -12.83 1.98 17.64
N GLY A 14 -13.37 0.81 17.97
CA GLY A 14 -14.78 0.48 17.72
C GLY A 14 -15.77 1.41 18.44
N ARG A 15 -15.41 1.91 19.62
CA ARG A 15 -16.23 2.89 20.37
C ARG A 15 -16.23 4.27 19.72
N VAL A 16 -15.07 4.75 19.29
CA VAL A 16 -14.96 6.01 18.55
C VAL A 16 -15.75 5.94 17.24
N GLU A 17 -15.63 4.82 16.51
CA GLU A 17 -16.36 4.56 15.27
C GLU A 17 -17.87 4.55 15.49
N GLY A 18 -18.34 3.87 16.54
CA GLY A 18 -19.76 3.85 16.92
C GLY A 18 -20.28 5.23 17.36
N ALA A 19 -19.45 6.05 17.99
CA ALA A 19 -19.82 7.42 18.36
C ALA A 19 -19.92 8.33 17.14
N LEU A 20 -18.98 8.24 16.21
CA LEU A 20 -18.98 8.99 14.95
C LEU A 20 -20.14 8.57 14.04
N GLY A 21 -20.41 7.26 13.94
CA GLY A 21 -21.52 6.73 13.12
C GLY A 21 -22.92 7.14 13.60
N LYS A 22 -23.06 7.56 14.87
CA LYS A 22 -24.33 8.07 15.44
C LYS A 22 -24.55 9.56 15.18
N VAL A 23 -23.57 10.29 14.65
CA VAL A 23 -23.70 11.71 14.34
C VAL A 23 -24.59 11.87 13.11
N PRO A 24 -25.67 12.68 13.17
CA PRO A 24 -26.50 12.97 12.00
C PRO A 24 -25.66 13.53 10.84
N GLY A 25 -25.91 13.03 9.63
CA GLY A 25 -25.14 13.46 8.45
C GLY A 25 -23.87 12.62 8.18
N VAL A 26 -23.50 11.66 9.03
CA VAL A 26 -22.44 10.70 8.75
C VAL A 26 -23.00 9.52 7.96
N ALA A 27 -22.37 9.19 6.84
CA ALA A 27 -22.67 8.02 6.03
C ALA A 27 -21.91 6.79 6.49
N ARG A 28 -20.61 6.98 6.77
CA ARG A 28 -19.68 5.93 7.21
C ARG A 28 -18.58 6.55 8.06
N ALA A 29 -18.16 5.85 9.10
CA ALA A 29 -16.99 6.21 9.89
C ALA A 29 -16.13 4.96 10.05
N GLU A 30 -14.83 5.08 9.81
CA GLU A 30 -13.83 4.02 10.01
C GLU A 30 -12.68 4.56 10.84
N VAL A 31 -12.29 3.80 11.86
CA VAL A 31 -11.24 4.21 12.80
C VAL A 31 -10.09 3.23 12.76
N ASN A 32 -8.90 3.75 12.45
CA ASN A 32 -7.65 3.01 12.47
C ASN A 32 -6.89 3.24 13.78
N LEU A 33 -6.69 2.16 14.54
CA LEU A 33 -6.00 2.22 15.84
C LEU A 33 -4.49 2.49 15.70
N VAL A 34 -3.84 2.01 14.61
CA VAL A 34 -2.38 2.13 14.45
C VAL A 34 -1.98 3.52 13.99
N LEU A 35 -2.75 4.09 13.08
CA LEU A 35 -2.55 5.45 12.58
C LEU A 35 -3.18 6.50 13.49
N GLU A 36 -3.98 6.06 14.48
CA GLU A 36 -4.76 6.93 15.38
C GLU A 36 -5.63 7.93 14.61
N ARG A 37 -6.30 7.46 13.56
CA ARG A 37 -7.09 8.26 12.62
C ARG A 37 -8.48 7.71 12.44
N ALA A 38 -9.44 8.64 12.21
CA ALA A 38 -10.79 8.33 11.76
C ALA A 38 -11.04 8.92 10.38
N ASP A 39 -11.52 8.09 9.46
CA ASP A 39 -12.07 8.51 8.17
C ASP A 39 -13.58 8.56 8.26
N VAL A 40 -14.17 9.72 7.94
CA VAL A 40 -15.61 9.97 8.08
C VAL A 40 -16.15 10.44 6.74
N ALA A 41 -16.96 9.58 6.11
CA ALA A 41 -17.72 9.93 4.93
C ALA A 41 -19.04 10.60 5.35
N LEU A 42 -19.31 11.78 4.79
CA LEU A 42 -20.51 12.58 5.08
C LEU A 42 -21.57 12.36 4.00
N LYS A 43 -22.83 12.47 4.36
CA LYS A 43 -23.97 12.59 3.43
C LYS A 43 -24.03 14.02 2.87
N SER A 44 -24.91 14.25 1.90
CA SER A 44 -25.10 15.57 1.28
C SER A 44 -25.43 16.71 2.28
N ASP A 45 -26.07 16.39 3.41
CA ASP A 45 -26.34 17.31 4.52
C ASP A 45 -25.33 17.13 5.66
N GLY A 46 -24.05 17.22 5.34
CA GLY A 46 -22.94 16.75 6.17
C GLY A 46 -22.90 17.35 7.59
N ALA A 47 -22.41 16.52 8.53
CA ALA A 47 -22.13 16.94 9.90
C ALA A 47 -20.99 17.97 9.95
N SER A 48 -21.07 18.96 10.84
CA SER A 48 -19.98 19.88 11.08
C SER A 48 -18.79 19.17 11.74
N THR A 49 -17.58 19.66 11.46
CA THR A 49 -16.36 19.12 12.10
C THR A 49 -16.43 19.17 13.63
N ASP A 50 -17.01 20.23 14.19
CA ASP A 50 -17.16 20.39 15.64
C ASP A 50 -18.13 19.36 16.23
N ALA A 51 -19.18 18.97 15.52
CA ALA A 51 -20.09 17.92 15.96
C ALA A 51 -19.39 16.56 16.01
N LEU A 52 -18.50 16.27 15.05
CA LEU A 52 -17.69 15.04 15.03
C LEU A 52 -16.68 15.03 16.18
N ILE A 53 -15.94 16.13 16.40
CA ILE A 53 -14.99 16.28 17.51
C ILE A 53 -15.72 16.12 18.86
N SER A 54 -16.88 16.76 19.02
CA SER A 54 -17.69 16.65 20.22
C SER A 54 -18.20 15.22 20.47
N ALA A 55 -18.53 14.46 19.43
CA ALA A 55 -18.95 13.08 19.55
C ALA A 55 -17.80 12.19 20.05
N VAL A 56 -16.58 12.38 19.54
CA VAL A 56 -15.38 11.68 19.98
C VAL A 56 -15.04 12.05 21.44
N ALA A 57 -15.14 13.35 21.80
CA ALA A 57 -14.91 13.82 23.16
C ALA A 57 -15.89 13.19 24.17
N ARG A 58 -17.18 13.09 23.81
CA ARG A 58 -18.20 12.41 24.64
C ARG A 58 -17.90 10.90 24.81
N ALA A 59 -17.24 10.27 23.84
CA ALA A 59 -16.80 8.90 23.94
C ALA A 59 -15.53 8.74 24.83
N GLY A 60 -14.95 9.85 25.32
CA GLY A 60 -13.80 9.86 26.22
C GLY A 60 -12.44 9.91 25.53
N TYR A 61 -12.39 10.35 24.25
CA TYR A 61 -11.18 10.43 23.43
C TYR A 61 -10.97 11.85 22.89
N GLY A 62 -9.72 12.19 22.54
CA GLY A 62 -9.41 13.45 21.87
C GLY A 62 -9.58 13.32 20.36
N ALA A 63 -10.03 14.39 19.70
CA ALA A 63 -10.06 14.47 18.25
C ALA A 63 -9.65 15.85 17.77
N HIS A 64 -8.91 15.89 16.65
CA HIS A 64 -8.53 17.11 15.96
C HIS A 64 -8.82 16.96 14.46
N SER A 65 -9.31 18.05 13.84
CA SER A 65 -9.51 18.07 12.39
C SER A 65 -8.17 18.13 11.67
N ARG A 66 -8.04 17.37 10.60
CA ARG A 66 -6.87 17.42 9.69
C ARG A 66 -7.03 18.51 8.61
N GLY A 67 -7.97 19.44 8.79
CA GLY A 67 -8.10 20.62 7.95
C GLY A 67 -7.00 21.64 8.25
N GLY A 68 -6.56 22.39 7.24
CA GLY A 68 -5.54 23.42 7.38
C GLY A 68 -4.62 23.48 6.18
N THR A 69 -3.77 24.50 6.13
CA THR A 69 -2.72 24.64 5.12
C THR A 69 -1.69 23.51 5.23
N ALA A 70 -0.94 23.26 4.17
CA ALA A 70 0.11 22.21 4.17
C ALA A 70 1.15 22.47 5.27
N GLY A 71 1.46 23.72 5.57
CA GLY A 71 2.36 24.13 6.66
C GLY A 71 1.82 23.77 8.05
N GLU A 72 0.54 24.00 8.30
CA GLU A 72 -0.11 23.62 9.57
C GLU A 72 -0.16 22.12 9.76
N ARG A 73 -0.39 21.36 8.69
CA ARG A 73 -0.36 19.90 8.71
C ARG A 73 1.04 19.36 9.04
N LYS A 74 2.08 19.95 8.45
CA LYS A 74 3.47 19.59 8.73
C LYS A 74 3.84 19.84 10.19
N GLN A 75 3.53 21.02 10.71
CA GLN A 75 3.75 21.36 12.11
C GLN A 75 3.02 20.40 13.06
N ALA A 76 1.77 20.04 12.74
CA ALA A 76 1.00 19.07 13.50
C ALA A 76 1.62 17.67 13.45
N GLU A 77 2.20 17.25 12.31
CA GLU A 77 2.90 15.97 12.17
C GLU A 77 4.23 15.95 12.93
N GLU A 78 5.01 17.02 12.88
CA GLU A 78 6.25 17.17 13.65
C GLU A 78 5.99 17.18 15.16
N GLN A 79 4.98 17.91 15.61
CA GLN A 79 4.54 17.88 17.01
C GLN A 79 4.17 16.48 17.47
N ARG A 80 3.42 15.74 16.68
CA ARG A 80 3.07 14.34 16.99
C ARG A 80 4.27 13.43 17.02
N GLU A 81 5.25 13.64 16.15
CA GLU A 81 6.46 12.84 16.16
C GLU A 81 7.25 13.09 17.46
N VAL A 82 7.33 14.33 17.90
CA VAL A 82 7.94 14.69 19.19
C VAL A 82 7.16 14.08 20.35
N GLU A 83 5.84 14.18 20.35
CA GLU A 83 4.97 13.58 21.37
C GLU A 83 5.05 12.05 21.38
N ALA A 84 5.08 11.40 20.22
CA ALA A 84 5.23 9.95 20.11
C ALA A 84 6.61 9.48 20.61
N GLN A 85 7.68 10.23 20.31
CA GLN A 85 9.01 9.95 20.84
C GLN A 85 9.09 10.15 22.36
N ALA A 86 8.47 11.22 22.85
CA ALA A 86 8.38 11.49 24.28
C ALA A 86 7.61 10.38 25.01
N THR A 87 6.49 9.94 24.44
CA THR A 87 5.66 8.85 24.99
C THR A 87 6.43 7.53 25.05
N GLU A 88 7.18 7.17 23.97
CA GLU A 88 7.98 5.93 23.98
C GLU A 88 9.13 6.00 24.99
N ARG A 89 9.81 7.14 25.08
CA ARG A 89 10.85 7.33 26.10
C ARG A 89 10.24 7.22 27.50
N HIS A 90 9.07 7.82 27.71
CA HIS A 90 8.34 7.70 28.98
C HIS A 90 7.97 6.24 29.28
N ASP A 91 7.40 5.52 28.30
CA ASP A 91 7.03 4.11 28.48
C ASP A 91 8.27 3.23 28.73
N LEU A 92 9.40 3.50 28.08
CA LEU A 92 10.67 2.81 28.34
C LEU A 92 11.20 3.08 29.76
N VAL A 93 11.22 4.34 30.18
CA VAL A 93 11.65 4.73 31.54
C VAL A 93 10.72 4.09 32.57
N LEU A 94 9.41 4.16 32.34
CA LEU A 94 8.42 3.53 33.19
C LEU A 94 8.65 2.02 33.30
N PHE A 95 8.91 1.35 32.16
CA PHE A 95 9.23 -0.09 32.14
C PHE A 95 10.50 -0.39 32.94
N VAL A 96 11.59 0.35 32.72
CA VAL A 96 12.86 0.13 33.43
C VAL A 96 12.69 0.32 34.94
N LEU A 97 12.01 1.39 35.37
CA LEU A 97 11.73 1.63 36.78
C LEU A 97 10.82 0.53 37.37
N THR A 98 9.78 0.15 36.65
CA THR A 98 8.86 -0.92 37.05
C THR A 98 9.61 -2.25 37.20
N ALA A 99 10.45 -2.58 36.21
CA ALA A 99 11.26 -3.80 36.23
C ALA A 99 12.27 -3.81 37.39
N ALA A 100 12.92 -2.68 37.65
CA ALA A 100 13.85 -2.55 38.76
C ALA A 100 13.18 -2.75 40.14
N LEU A 101 11.96 -2.22 40.33
CA LEU A 101 11.18 -2.42 41.54
C LEU A 101 10.58 -3.83 41.66
N SER A 102 10.23 -4.43 40.54
CA SER A 102 9.61 -5.76 40.47
C SER A 102 10.64 -6.90 40.53
N LEU A 103 11.87 -6.68 40.07
CA LEU A 103 12.92 -7.71 40.03
C LEU A 103 13.19 -8.34 41.42
N PRO A 104 13.35 -7.57 42.53
CA PRO A 104 13.51 -8.16 43.86
C PRO A 104 12.31 -9.00 44.29
N LEU A 105 11.08 -8.62 43.87
CA LEU A 105 9.86 -9.35 44.20
C LEU A 105 9.76 -10.68 43.40
N ILE A 106 10.19 -10.67 42.15
CA ILE A 106 10.08 -11.83 41.24
C ILE A 106 11.26 -12.79 41.41
N LEU A 107 12.43 -12.32 41.87
CA LEU A 107 13.65 -13.10 41.96
C LEU A 107 13.49 -14.36 42.82
N PRO A 108 12.84 -14.34 44.02
CA PRO A 108 12.59 -15.53 44.81
C PRO A 108 11.79 -16.59 44.04
N MET A 109 10.76 -16.17 43.30
CA MET A 109 9.96 -17.05 42.46
C MET A 109 10.78 -17.70 41.34
N LEU A 110 11.69 -16.96 40.68
CA LEU A 110 12.56 -17.48 39.65
C LEU A 110 13.63 -18.44 40.17
N MET A 111 14.04 -18.27 41.44
CA MET A 111 15.05 -19.12 42.07
C MET A 111 14.46 -20.37 42.78
N ALA A 112 13.14 -20.43 42.97
CA ALA A 112 12.46 -21.56 43.60
C ALA A 112 12.70 -22.91 42.90
N PRO A 113 12.69 -23.01 41.53
CA PRO A 113 13.01 -24.26 40.85
C PRO A 113 14.44 -24.76 41.06
N PHE A 114 15.36 -23.88 41.47
CA PHE A 114 16.77 -24.21 41.78
C PHE A 114 17.00 -24.53 43.25
N GLY A 115 15.91 -24.76 44.03
CA GLY A 115 15.97 -25.12 45.46
C GLY A 115 16.21 -23.97 46.43
N SER A 116 16.10 -22.74 45.98
CA SER A 116 16.25 -21.55 46.85
C SER A 116 14.87 -21.13 47.39
N HIS A 117 14.68 -21.22 48.69
CA HIS A 117 13.45 -20.75 49.39
C HIS A 117 13.67 -19.36 50.02
N MET A 118 14.15 -18.40 49.23
CA MET A 118 14.29 -17.02 49.70
C MET A 118 12.90 -16.36 49.78
N HIS A 119 12.57 -15.79 50.94
CA HIS A 119 11.38 -14.94 51.12
C HIS A 119 11.83 -13.52 51.41
N LEU A 120 11.26 -12.56 50.66
CA LEU A 120 11.47 -11.17 50.95
C LEU A 120 10.70 -10.79 52.22
N ASN A 121 11.23 -9.83 53.00
CA ASN A 121 10.47 -9.29 54.13
C ASN A 121 9.12 -8.75 53.66
N PRO A 122 7.97 -9.16 54.23
CA PRO A 122 6.63 -8.77 53.80
C PRO A 122 6.42 -7.25 53.70
N TRP A 123 6.95 -6.49 54.63
CA TRP A 123 6.86 -5.02 54.61
C TRP A 123 7.71 -4.41 53.48
N LEU A 124 8.88 -4.96 53.20
CA LEU A 124 9.69 -4.53 52.05
C LEU A 124 9.00 -4.87 50.74
N ALA A 125 8.38 -6.05 50.65
CA ALA A 125 7.60 -6.44 49.46
C ALA A 125 6.42 -5.48 49.23
N LEU A 126 5.71 -5.08 50.31
CA LEU A 126 4.64 -4.07 50.22
C LEU A 126 5.16 -2.72 49.70
N VAL A 127 6.27 -2.23 50.27
CA VAL A 127 6.87 -0.94 49.88
C VAL A 127 7.30 -0.95 48.40
N LEU A 128 7.86 -2.06 47.90
CA LEU A 128 8.27 -2.18 46.50
C LEU A 128 7.08 -2.36 45.54
N ALA A 129 6.06 -3.12 45.94
CA ALA A 129 4.89 -3.39 45.11
C ALA A 129 3.96 -2.18 44.97
N THR A 130 3.87 -1.33 45.99
CA THR A 130 2.95 -0.18 45.97
C THR A 130 3.20 0.81 44.83
N PRO A 131 4.43 1.27 44.56
CA PRO A 131 4.71 2.12 43.40
C PRO A 131 4.40 1.41 42.09
N VAL A 132 4.71 0.11 41.98
CA VAL A 132 4.40 -0.68 40.78
C VAL A 132 2.89 -0.70 40.56
N GLN A 133 2.09 -0.97 41.59
CA GLN A 133 0.64 -1.05 41.51
C GLN A 133 -0.02 0.29 41.13
N PHE A 134 0.37 1.38 41.80
CA PHE A 134 -0.35 2.65 41.68
C PHE A 134 0.31 3.67 40.75
N VAL A 135 1.63 3.65 40.57
CA VAL A 135 2.30 4.56 39.62
C VAL A 135 2.36 3.92 38.25
N SER A 136 2.96 2.73 38.13
CA SER A 136 3.04 2.04 36.83
C SER A 136 1.69 1.50 36.38
N GLY A 137 0.85 1.06 37.30
CA GLY A 137 -0.52 0.60 37.07
C GLY A 137 -1.56 1.70 36.82
N ALA A 138 -1.24 2.98 37.08
CA ALA A 138 -2.19 4.10 36.98
C ALA A 138 -2.92 4.19 35.65
N ARG A 139 -2.23 3.84 34.57
CA ARG A 139 -2.80 3.83 33.21
C ARG A 139 -3.96 2.83 33.06
N PHE A 140 -3.84 1.65 33.70
CA PHE A 140 -4.87 0.62 33.66
C PHE A 140 -6.09 1.02 34.49
N TYR A 141 -5.90 1.65 35.64
CA TYR A 141 -7.01 2.17 36.46
C TYR A 141 -7.79 3.25 35.71
N ARG A 142 -7.09 4.19 35.07
CA ARG A 142 -7.75 5.24 34.26
C ARG A 142 -8.50 4.67 33.06
N GLY A 143 -7.92 3.68 32.37
CA GLY A 143 -8.55 2.97 31.27
C GLY A 143 -9.77 2.15 31.71
N ALA A 144 -9.65 1.41 32.81
CA ALA A 144 -10.73 0.63 33.42
C ALA A 144 -11.91 1.51 33.85
N TRP A 145 -11.63 2.64 34.51
CA TRP A 145 -12.67 3.59 34.90
C TRP A 145 -13.46 4.16 33.73
N LYS A 146 -12.76 4.56 32.65
CA LYS A 146 -13.40 5.02 31.41
C LYS A 146 -14.25 3.92 30.77
N ALA A 147 -13.77 2.68 30.78
CA ALA A 147 -14.48 1.55 30.20
C ALA A 147 -15.75 1.20 30.99
N LEU A 148 -15.65 1.13 32.32
CA LEU A 148 -16.78 0.82 33.21
C LEU A 148 -17.88 1.89 33.15
N ARG A 149 -17.50 3.18 33.10
CA ARG A 149 -18.48 4.27 32.88
C ARG A 149 -19.24 4.15 31.56
N ALA A 150 -18.60 3.55 30.55
CA ALA A 150 -19.22 3.31 29.24
C ALA A 150 -19.93 1.93 29.16
N MET A 151 -20.16 1.25 30.29
CA MET A 151 -20.77 -0.09 30.38
C MET A 151 -20.08 -1.11 29.47
N SER A 152 -18.75 -1.03 29.38
CA SER A 152 -17.94 -1.93 28.54
C SER A 152 -16.75 -2.47 29.35
N ALA A 153 -16.32 -3.68 29.02
CA ALA A 153 -15.10 -4.27 29.56
C ALA A 153 -14.00 -4.27 28.48
N ASN A 154 -12.80 -3.92 28.90
CA ASN A 154 -11.60 -3.94 28.06
C ASN A 154 -10.44 -4.57 28.83
N MET A 155 -9.27 -4.65 28.18
CA MET A 155 -8.05 -5.16 28.77
C MET A 155 -7.71 -4.46 30.09
N ASP A 156 -7.87 -3.13 30.19
CA ASP A 156 -7.52 -2.36 31.37
C ASP A 156 -8.35 -2.78 32.58
N VAL A 157 -9.63 -3.15 32.36
CA VAL A 157 -10.51 -3.69 33.41
C VAL A 157 -9.98 -5.03 33.95
N LEU A 158 -9.59 -5.94 33.04
CA LEU A 158 -9.09 -7.27 33.42
C LEU A 158 -7.77 -7.16 34.20
N VAL A 159 -6.83 -6.35 33.71
CA VAL A 159 -5.53 -6.13 34.37
C VAL A 159 -5.73 -5.43 35.71
N ALA A 160 -6.51 -4.34 35.78
CA ALA A 160 -6.76 -3.62 37.02
C ALA A 160 -7.44 -4.51 38.06
N LEU A 161 -8.44 -5.31 37.67
CA LEU A 161 -9.14 -6.21 38.59
C LEU A 161 -8.20 -7.30 39.12
N GLY A 162 -7.49 -8.00 38.23
CA GLY A 162 -6.62 -9.11 38.61
C GLY A 162 -5.45 -8.68 39.48
N THR A 163 -4.76 -7.59 39.11
CA THR A 163 -3.62 -7.09 39.90
C THR A 163 -4.06 -6.49 41.22
N SER A 164 -5.21 -5.80 41.26
CA SER A 164 -5.76 -5.27 42.52
C SER A 164 -6.16 -6.39 43.50
N ALA A 165 -6.76 -7.46 42.98
CA ALA A 165 -7.16 -8.60 43.80
C ALA A 165 -5.92 -9.25 44.47
N ALA A 166 -4.86 -9.52 43.72
CA ALA A 166 -3.62 -10.08 44.23
C ALA A 166 -2.93 -9.11 45.22
N TYR A 167 -2.86 -7.81 44.90
CA TYR A 167 -2.25 -6.80 45.75
C TYR A 167 -3.00 -6.62 47.09
N LEU A 168 -4.34 -6.41 47.03
CA LEU A 168 -5.15 -6.19 48.23
C LEU A 168 -5.16 -7.40 49.15
N PHE A 169 -5.20 -8.61 48.59
CA PHE A 169 -5.09 -9.84 49.35
C PHE A 169 -3.74 -9.92 50.06
N SER A 170 -2.64 -9.60 49.40
CA SER A 170 -1.30 -9.57 50.00
C SER A 170 -1.19 -8.51 51.11
N VAL A 171 -1.78 -7.31 50.91
CA VAL A 171 -1.86 -6.28 51.95
C VAL A 171 -2.62 -6.80 53.18
N TYR A 172 -3.77 -7.44 52.96
CA TYR A 172 -4.57 -8.05 54.03
C TYR A 172 -3.75 -9.08 54.84
N MET A 173 -2.99 -9.94 54.15
CA MET A 173 -2.13 -10.95 54.81
C MET A 173 -0.97 -10.31 55.59
N VAL A 174 -0.33 -9.25 55.06
CA VAL A 174 0.72 -8.50 55.79
C VAL A 174 0.16 -7.88 57.05
N LEU A 175 -1.04 -7.29 57.01
CA LEU A 175 -1.67 -6.68 58.17
C LEU A 175 -2.10 -7.70 59.26
N LEU A 176 -2.54 -8.92 58.82
CA LEU A 176 -2.96 -9.96 59.76
C LEU A 176 -1.80 -10.75 60.38
N LYS A 177 -0.83 -11.18 59.52
CA LYS A 177 0.24 -12.10 59.94
C LYS A 177 1.60 -11.42 60.12
N GLY A 178 1.72 -10.13 59.82
CA GLY A 178 2.97 -9.37 59.90
C GLY A 178 4.11 -10.04 59.13
N SER A 179 5.24 -10.23 59.82
CA SER A 179 6.43 -10.87 59.20
C SER A 179 6.24 -12.37 58.86
N ALA A 180 5.21 -13.03 59.41
CA ALA A 180 4.89 -14.43 59.12
C ALA A 180 4.05 -14.62 57.85
N ALA A 181 3.66 -13.52 57.16
CA ALA A 181 2.87 -13.57 55.94
C ALA A 181 3.66 -14.05 54.71
N GLY A 182 4.99 -14.19 54.79
CA GLY A 182 5.89 -14.44 53.62
C GLY A 182 5.43 -15.48 52.61
N PRO A 183 5.00 -16.70 53.00
CA PRO A 183 4.58 -17.74 52.08
C PRO A 183 3.23 -17.47 51.35
N HIS A 184 2.44 -16.50 51.83
CA HIS A 184 1.09 -16.21 51.35
C HIS A 184 0.98 -14.85 50.63
N LEU A 185 2.07 -14.32 50.13
CA LEU A 185 2.10 -13.05 49.43
C LEU A 185 2.09 -13.27 47.94
N TYR A 186 1.38 -12.40 47.22
CA TYR A 186 1.23 -12.39 45.77
C TYR A 186 1.59 -11.04 45.14
N PHE A 187 2.40 -10.24 45.84
CA PHE A 187 2.94 -8.99 45.33
C PHE A 187 3.77 -9.21 44.07
N GLU A 188 4.52 -10.32 44.01
CA GLU A 188 5.31 -10.72 42.86
C GLU A 188 4.41 -10.99 41.63
N GLY A 189 3.27 -11.64 41.83
CA GLY A 189 2.30 -11.89 40.74
C GLY A 189 1.72 -10.59 40.15
N SER A 190 1.27 -9.69 41.06
CA SER A 190 0.78 -8.35 40.65
C SER A 190 1.88 -7.54 39.91
N ALA A 191 3.08 -7.47 40.50
CA ALA A 191 4.20 -6.72 39.95
C ALA A 191 4.67 -7.30 38.61
N ALA A 192 4.74 -8.63 38.51
CA ALA A 192 5.11 -9.31 37.25
C ALA A 192 4.12 -9.00 36.12
N VAL A 193 2.81 -9.09 36.41
CA VAL A 193 1.76 -8.80 35.39
C VAL A 193 1.88 -7.36 34.92
N ILE A 194 1.97 -6.37 35.82
CA ILE A 194 2.10 -4.95 35.47
C ILE A 194 3.37 -4.72 34.63
N THR A 195 4.50 -5.27 35.08
CA THR A 195 5.79 -5.14 34.37
C THR A 195 5.73 -5.70 32.96
N LEU A 196 5.19 -6.91 32.79
CA LEU A 196 5.09 -7.59 31.50
C LEU A 196 4.09 -6.92 30.55
N VAL A 197 2.97 -6.39 31.10
CA VAL A 197 2.01 -5.64 30.29
C VAL A 197 2.58 -4.28 29.88
N VAL A 198 3.32 -3.59 30.73
CA VAL A 198 4.03 -2.33 30.39
C VAL A 198 5.10 -2.61 29.32
N LEU A 199 5.89 -3.69 29.46
CA LEU A 199 6.82 -4.15 28.43
C LEU A 199 6.10 -4.41 27.11
N GLY A 200 5.00 -5.16 27.14
CA GLY A 200 4.18 -5.44 25.96
C GLY A 200 3.71 -4.16 25.26
N LYS A 201 3.29 -3.16 26.01
CA LYS A 201 2.87 -1.85 25.48
C LYS A 201 4.02 -1.04 24.88
N TRP A 202 5.19 -1.05 25.51
CA TRP A 202 6.37 -0.43 24.93
C TRP A 202 6.80 -1.12 23.62
N LEU A 203 6.84 -2.46 23.59
CA LEU A 203 7.13 -3.23 22.37
C LEU A 203 6.11 -2.94 21.27
N GLU A 204 4.83 -2.84 21.61
CA GLU A 204 3.76 -2.45 20.70
C GLU A 204 4.01 -1.06 20.08
N ALA A 205 4.32 -0.06 20.92
CA ALA A 205 4.60 1.31 20.46
C ALA A 205 5.85 1.37 19.57
N HIS A 206 6.90 0.65 19.93
CA HIS A 206 8.14 0.53 19.16
C HIS A 206 7.90 -0.12 17.80
N ALA A 207 7.10 -1.19 17.76
CA ALA A 207 6.75 -1.89 16.52
C ALA A 207 5.88 -1.04 15.59
N LYS A 208 4.89 -0.33 16.11
CA LYS A 208 4.06 0.61 15.33
C LYS A 208 4.93 1.63 14.60
N ARG A 209 5.94 2.21 15.27
CA ARG A 209 6.88 3.13 14.61
C ARG A 209 7.70 2.49 13.52
N GLY A 210 8.18 1.29 13.76
CA GLY A 210 8.92 0.53 12.74
C GLY A 210 8.09 0.28 11.48
N THR A 211 6.79 0.12 11.58
CA THR A 211 5.92 -0.15 10.43
C THR A 211 5.63 1.11 9.59
N THR A 212 5.53 2.29 10.20
CA THR A 212 5.27 3.57 9.51
C THR A 212 6.52 4.21 8.89
N ALA A 213 7.71 3.64 9.09
CA ALA A 213 8.97 4.19 8.59
C ALA A 213 9.03 4.35 7.06
N ALA A 214 8.36 3.48 6.29
CA ALA A 214 8.34 3.55 4.83
C ALA A 214 7.62 4.83 4.33
N ILE A 215 6.49 5.20 4.92
CA ILE A 215 5.76 6.43 4.58
C ILE A 215 6.61 7.65 4.95
N ARG A 216 7.24 7.62 6.12
CA ARG A 216 8.13 8.71 6.56
C ARG A 216 9.29 8.93 5.60
N THR A 217 9.84 7.86 5.04
CA THR A 217 10.90 7.98 4.02
C THR A 217 10.37 8.73 2.80
N LEU A 218 9.17 8.43 2.32
CA LEU A 218 8.55 9.13 1.20
C LEU A 218 8.26 10.61 1.52
N LEU A 219 7.76 10.91 2.71
CA LEU A 219 7.51 12.30 3.16
C LEU A 219 8.79 13.15 3.22
N ARG A 220 9.93 12.56 3.62
CA ARG A 220 11.25 13.26 3.65
C ARG A 220 11.82 13.58 2.28
N LEU A 221 11.26 13.01 1.21
CA LEU A 221 11.73 13.27 -0.16
C LEU A 221 11.14 14.56 -0.74
N ARG A 222 10.12 15.11 -0.12
CA ARG A 222 9.50 16.37 -0.55
C ARG A 222 10.36 17.54 -0.08
N PRO A 223 10.94 18.35 -1.01
CA PRO A 223 11.63 19.59 -0.64
C PRO A 223 10.68 20.56 0.06
N GLU A 224 11.22 21.46 0.85
CA GLU A 224 10.42 22.49 1.54
C GLU A 224 10.37 23.79 0.74
N VAL A 225 11.37 24.00 -0.11
CA VAL A 225 11.61 25.23 -0.85
C VAL A 225 11.84 24.91 -2.31
N ALA A 226 11.35 25.76 -3.19
CA ALA A 226 11.60 25.75 -4.62
C ALA A 226 12.27 27.06 -5.06
N ASN A 227 13.26 26.98 -5.96
CA ASN A 227 13.90 28.16 -6.55
C ASN A 227 13.12 28.56 -7.82
N VAL A 228 12.23 29.53 -7.69
CA VAL A 228 11.37 30.00 -8.78
C VAL A 228 11.99 31.21 -9.46
N LEU A 229 12.01 31.23 -10.79
CA LEU A 229 12.45 32.38 -11.58
C LEU A 229 11.30 33.41 -11.68
N ARG A 230 11.39 34.49 -10.93
CA ARG A 230 10.44 35.61 -10.96
C ARG A 230 11.17 36.89 -11.41
N GLY A 231 10.78 37.45 -12.57
CA GLY A 231 11.53 38.53 -13.20
C GLY A 231 12.93 38.08 -13.63
N ASP A 232 13.97 38.85 -13.30
CA ASP A 232 15.36 38.56 -13.68
C ASP A 232 16.14 37.74 -12.62
N GLY A 233 15.49 37.26 -11.55
CA GLY A 233 16.18 36.57 -10.45
C GLY A 233 15.53 35.29 -9.96
N GLU A 234 16.36 34.38 -9.43
CA GLU A 234 15.90 33.21 -8.69
C GLU A 234 15.46 33.63 -7.28
N THR A 235 14.26 33.28 -6.91
CA THR A 235 13.70 33.51 -5.56
C THR A 235 13.33 32.19 -4.93
N ALA A 236 13.86 31.93 -3.74
CA ALA A 236 13.47 30.78 -2.94
C ALA A 236 12.07 31.02 -2.33
N VAL A 237 11.10 30.20 -2.68
CA VAL A 237 9.72 30.27 -2.19
C VAL A 237 9.33 28.95 -1.53
N ALA A 238 8.38 28.96 -0.61
CA ALA A 238 7.80 27.77 -0.07
C ALA A 238 7.12 26.97 -1.20
N ILE A 239 7.19 25.63 -1.15
CA ILE A 239 6.66 24.79 -2.23
C ILE A 239 5.14 25.00 -2.43
N GLU A 240 4.43 25.41 -1.37
CA GLU A 240 3.02 25.73 -1.39
C GLU A 240 2.68 27.01 -2.20
N ASP A 241 3.66 27.90 -2.35
CA ASP A 241 3.51 29.17 -3.06
C ASP A 241 3.91 29.08 -4.55
N VAL A 242 4.35 27.89 -5.00
CA VAL A 242 4.64 27.64 -6.41
C VAL A 242 3.35 27.45 -7.18
N ARG A 243 3.24 28.07 -8.35
CA ARG A 243 2.06 27.99 -9.22
C ARG A 243 2.37 27.18 -10.48
N ILE A 244 1.33 26.56 -11.03
CA ILE A 244 1.41 25.86 -12.32
C ILE A 244 1.88 26.85 -13.39
N GLY A 245 2.84 26.43 -14.22
CA GLY A 245 3.45 27.23 -15.27
C GLY A 245 4.63 28.06 -14.82
N GLU A 246 4.92 28.22 -13.52
CA GLU A 246 6.13 28.91 -13.05
C GLU A 246 7.38 28.12 -13.44
N ARG A 247 8.46 28.86 -13.70
CA ARG A 247 9.77 28.31 -14.05
C ARG A 247 10.56 28.07 -12.78
N VAL A 248 10.95 26.80 -12.56
CA VAL A 248 11.67 26.37 -11.36
C VAL A 248 13.05 25.91 -11.74
N ALA A 249 14.08 26.47 -11.10
CA ALA A 249 15.47 26.04 -11.26
C ALA A 249 15.77 24.90 -10.29
N VAL A 250 16.36 23.81 -10.80
CA VAL A 250 16.77 22.66 -9.99
C VAL A 250 18.28 22.43 -10.22
N ARG A 251 19.06 22.58 -9.16
CA ARG A 251 20.53 22.47 -9.21
C ARG A 251 20.98 21.01 -9.13
N PRO A 252 22.21 20.70 -9.51
CA PRO A 252 22.80 19.39 -9.31
C PRO A 252 22.71 18.93 -7.85
N GLY A 253 22.24 17.69 -7.65
CA GLY A 253 22.05 17.10 -6.32
C GLY A 253 20.81 17.57 -5.55
N GLU A 254 20.01 18.49 -6.11
CA GLU A 254 18.72 18.88 -5.53
C GLU A 254 17.60 17.91 -5.97
N ARG A 255 16.55 17.81 -5.15
CA ARG A 255 15.34 17.08 -5.54
C ARG A 255 14.40 18.00 -6.27
N PHE A 256 13.68 17.45 -7.25
CA PHE A 256 12.62 18.18 -7.95
C PHE A 256 11.52 18.56 -6.96
N PRO A 257 11.21 19.87 -6.80
CA PRO A 257 10.21 20.31 -5.84
C PRO A 257 8.77 20.09 -6.32
N VAL A 258 8.56 20.07 -7.63
CA VAL A 258 7.25 19.96 -8.30
C VAL A 258 7.35 19.00 -9.48
N ASP A 259 6.22 18.50 -9.98
CA ASP A 259 6.19 17.84 -11.28
C ASP A 259 6.28 18.90 -12.37
N GLY A 260 7.00 18.61 -13.45
CA GLY A 260 7.20 19.60 -14.49
C GLY A 260 7.77 19.05 -15.79
N ASN A 261 7.84 19.93 -16.79
CA ASN A 261 8.52 19.66 -18.06
C ASN A 261 9.84 20.41 -18.09
N VAL A 262 10.91 19.74 -18.48
CA VAL A 262 12.21 20.39 -18.70
C VAL A 262 12.10 21.37 -19.86
N ILE A 263 12.49 22.63 -19.58
CA ILE A 263 12.51 23.71 -20.58
C ILE A 263 13.94 23.91 -21.09
N GLU A 264 14.94 23.82 -20.19
CA GLU A 264 16.32 24.12 -20.47
C GLU A 264 17.25 23.22 -19.63
N GLY A 265 18.40 22.86 -20.21
CA GLY A 265 19.42 22.04 -19.55
C GLY A 265 19.34 20.57 -19.94
N GLU A 266 20.36 19.83 -19.55
CA GLU A 266 20.46 18.36 -19.67
C GLU A 266 21.08 17.82 -18.38
N SER A 267 20.48 16.74 -17.84
CA SER A 267 20.96 16.07 -16.63
C SER A 267 20.43 14.63 -16.58
N GLU A 268 20.95 13.84 -15.68
CA GLU A 268 20.38 12.56 -15.31
C GLU A 268 19.51 12.75 -14.05
N ALA A 269 18.36 12.10 -13.98
CA ALA A 269 17.48 12.10 -12.82
C ALA A 269 17.37 10.70 -12.24
N ASP A 270 17.61 10.56 -10.95
CA ASP A 270 17.32 9.33 -10.19
C ASP A 270 15.86 9.38 -9.73
N GLU A 271 15.02 8.65 -10.45
CA GLU A 271 13.58 8.50 -10.17
C GLU A 271 13.27 7.24 -9.34
N SER A 272 14.28 6.54 -8.84
CA SER A 272 14.16 5.24 -8.15
C SER A 272 13.17 5.25 -7.00
N VAL A 273 13.03 6.38 -6.32
CA VAL A 273 12.12 6.53 -5.18
C VAL A 273 10.65 6.55 -5.61
N VAL A 274 10.37 7.04 -6.81
CA VAL A 274 9.01 7.15 -7.37
C VAL A 274 8.71 5.95 -8.26
N THR A 275 9.63 5.59 -9.14
CA THR A 275 9.44 4.50 -10.10
C THR A 275 9.93 3.13 -9.59
N GLY A 276 10.86 3.10 -8.64
CA GLY A 276 11.56 1.89 -8.19
C GLY A 276 12.69 1.44 -9.13
N GLU A 277 12.99 2.19 -10.20
CA GLU A 277 14.10 1.89 -11.12
C GLU A 277 15.39 2.52 -10.64
N SER A 278 16.43 1.71 -10.45
CA SER A 278 17.73 2.19 -9.94
C SER A 278 18.61 2.85 -10.99
N VAL A 279 18.24 2.83 -12.27
CA VAL A 279 19.03 3.41 -13.36
C VAL A 279 18.59 4.85 -13.58
N PRO A 280 19.50 5.84 -13.46
CA PRO A 280 19.18 7.24 -13.73
C PRO A 280 18.70 7.44 -15.18
N VAL A 281 17.72 8.31 -15.36
CA VAL A 281 17.12 8.61 -16.68
C VAL A 281 17.61 9.98 -17.16
N VAL A 282 18.13 10.05 -18.38
CA VAL A 282 18.54 11.31 -19.00
C VAL A 282 17.32 12.19 -19.26
N LYS A 283 17.36 13.43 -18.76
CA LYS A 283 16.34 14.46 -18.91
C LYS A 283 16.83 15.59 -19.80
N ARG A 284 16.09 15.89 -20.86
CA ARG A 284 16.32 16.93 -21.86
C ARG A 284 15.08 17.81 -22.02
N PRO A 285 15.20 18.98 -22.67
CA PRO A 285 14.02 19.80 -22.97
C PRO A 285 12.90 18.98 -23.62
N GLY A 286 11.67 19.13 -23.08
CA GLY A 286 10.50 18.36 -23.45
C GLY A 286 10.26 17.08 -22.63
N ASN A 287 11.21 16.60 -21.84
CA ASN A 287 10.99 15.47 -20.94
C ASN A 287 10.29 15.89 -19.65
N THR A 288 9.48 14.99 -19.11
CA THR A 288 8.81 15.16 -17.81
C THR A 288 9.76 14.83 -16.67
N VAL A 289 9.61 15.52 -15.54
CA VAL A 289 10.26 15.23 -14.26
C VAL A 289 9.22 15.14 -13.15
N THR A 290 9.52 14.32 -12.14
CA THR A 290 8.61 14.02 -11.03
C THR A 290 9.13 14.57 -9.73
N ALA A 291 8.28 15.19 -8.93
CA ALA A 291 8.61 15.69 -7.60
C ALA A 291 9.22 14.61 -6.71
N GLY A 292 10.26 14.96 -5.95
CA GLY A 292 10.98 14.05 -5.06
C GLY A 292 12.11 13.25 -5.70
N ALA A 293 12.16 13.12 -7.04
CA ALA A 293 13.30 12.54 -7.74
C ALA A 293 14.56 13.41 -7.56
N LEU A 294 15.75 12.81 -7.62
CA LEU A 294 17.02 13.49 -7.40
C LEU A 294 17.62 13.91 -8.73
N ASN A 295 17.90 15.20 -8.91
CA ASN A 295 18.61 15.71 -10.07
C ASN A 295 20.11 15.34 -9.98
N GLY A 296 20.68 14.85 -11.07
CA GLY A 296 22.08 14.43 -11.16
C GLY A 296 23.07 15.60 -11.27
N THR A 297 23.81 15.64 -12.38
CA THR A 297 24.99 16.52 -12.53
C THR A 297 24.72 17.84 -13.23
N GLY A 298 23.59 17.97 -13.96
CA GLY A 298 23.23 19.17 -14.72
C GLY A 298 22.27 20.10 -13.96
N ARG A 299 22.32 21.40 -14.25
CA ARG A 299 21.25 22.32 -13.83
C ARG A 299 20.10 22.23 -14.82
N LEU A 300 18.89 22.04 -14.30
CA LEU A 300 17.67 22.01 -15.11
C LEU A 300 16.76 23.19 -14.77
N MET A 301 16.11 23.71 -15.81
CA MET A 301 14.97 24.62 -15.68
C MET A 301 13.71 23.87 -16.08
N ILE A 302 12.72 23.84 -15.21
CA ILE A 302 11.46 23.12 -15.44
C ILE A 302 10.28 24.08 -15.39
N ALA A 303 9.24 23.83 -16.19
CA ALA A 303 7.92 24.45 -16.04
C ALA A 303 7.05 23.57 -15.16
N ALA A 304 6.53 24.09 -14.06
CA ALA A 304 5.68 23.36 -13.13
C ALA A 304 4.37 22.93 -13.82
N THR A 305 4.05 21.63 -13.81
CA THR A 305 2.80 21.05 -14.34
C THR A 305 1.85 20.63 -13.23
N ALA A 306 2.37 20.18 -12.09
CA ALA A 306 1.58 19.91 -10.88
C ALA A 306 2.36 20.37 -9.65
N VAL A 307 1.66 20.94 -8.68
CA VAL A 307 2.24 21.58 -7.50
C VAL A 307 1.58 21.08 -6.22
N SER A 308 2.28 21.22 -5.08
CA SER A 308 1.74 20.95 -3.75
C SER A 308 1.12 19.54 -3.60
N GLU A 309 -0.18 19.44 -3.42
CA GLU A 309 -0.90 18.17 -3.19
C GLU A 309 -1.23 17.40 -4.49
N ASP A 310 -1.12 18.07 -5.63
CA ASP A 310 -1.41 17.46 -6.93
C ASP A 310 -0.20 16.81 -7.56
N THR A 311 0.99 16.93 -6.94
CA THR A 311 2.20 16.23 -7.40
C THR A 311 2.05 14.72 -7.32
N THR A 312 2.71 14.01 -8.22
CA THR A 312 2.75 12.55 -8.25
C THR A 312 3.19 11.96 -6.92
N LEU A 313 4.24 12.54 -6.29
CA LEU A 313 4.71 12.11 -4.97
C LEU A 313 3.61 12.28 -3.88
N ALA A 314 2.89 13.42 -3.88
CA ALA A 314 1.83 13.66 -2.92
C ALA A 314 0.65 12.68 -3.10
N ARG A 315 0.32 12.33 -4.35
CA ARG A 315 -0.69 11.31 -4.67
C ARG A 315 -0.26 9.91 -4.22
N ILE A 316 1.00 9.52 -4.41
CA ILE A 316 1.55 8.26 -3.91
C ILE A 316 1.42 8.18 -2.39
N ILE A 317 1.84 9.23 -1.69
CA ILE A 317 1.73 9.30 -0.22
C ILE A 317 0.29 9.12 0.23
N ARG A 318 -0.67 9.84 -0.38
CA ARG A 318 -2.10 9.70 -0.07
C ARG A 318 -2.64 8.30 -0.33
N MET A 319 -2.25 7.66 -1.44
CA MET A 319 -2.66 6.28 -1.72
C MET A 319 -2.15 5.30 -0.66
N VAL A 320 -0.88 5.42 -0.25
CA VAL A 320 -0.31 4.56 0.79
C VAL A 320 -0.96 4.83 2.16
N GLU A 321 -1.28 6.08 2.49
CA GLU A 321 -2.02 6.44 3.70
C GLU A 321 -3.45 5.86 3.68
N ASN A 322 -4.18 6.02 2.60
CA ASN A 322 -5.54 5.52 2.44
C ASN A 322 -5.58 3.98 2.51
N ALA A 323 -4.60 3.31 1.89
CA ALA A 323 -4.46 1.86 2.00
C ALA A 323 -4.36 1.36 3.44
N GLN A 324 -3.89 2.20 4.35
CA GLN A 324 -3.70 1.85 5.76
C GLN A 324 -4.88 2.26 6.66
N THR A 325 -5.81 3.11 6.19
CA THR A 325 -6.91 3.63 7.01
C THR A 325 -8.13 2.71 7.07
N GLY A 326 -8.43 1.96 6.01
CA GLY A 326 -9.58 1.08 5.95
C GLY A 326 -9.51 -0.12 6.91
N LYS A 327 -10.66 -0.66 7.31
CA LYS A 327 -10.76 -1.91 8.07
C LYS A 327 -10.94 -3.11 7.14
N ALA A 328 -10.05 -4.07 7.25
CA ALA A 328 -10.21 -5.36 6.58
C ALA A 328 -11.51 -6.06 6.99
N PRO A 329 -12.20 -6.78 6.09
CA PRO A 329 -13.33 -7.64 6.46
C PRO A 329 -13.00 -8.60 7.62
N VAL A 330 -11.80 -9.15 7.63
CA VAL A 330 -11.32 -10.01 8.74
C VAL A 330 -11.22 -9.25 10.06
N GLN A 331 -10.88 -7.98 10.06
CA GLN A 331 -10.81 -7.16 11.28
C GLN A 331 -12.19 -6.90 11.88
N ARG A 332 -13.20 -6.69 11.04
CA ARG A 332 -14.62 -6.59 11.51
C ARG A 332 -15.09 -7.87 12.18
N LEU A 333 -14.66 -9.03 11.68
CA LEU A 333 -14.96 -10.32 12.33
C LEU A 333 -14.25 -10.40 13.70
N VAL A 334 -13.00 -10.04 13.77
CA VAL A 334 -12.20 -10.00 15.02
C VAL A 334 -12.84 -9.08 16.06
N ASP A 335 -13.28 -7.89 15.69
CA ASP A 335 -13.95 -6.95 16.58
C ASP A 335 -15.24 -7.54 17.17
N ARG A 336 -16.03 -8.26 16.34
CA ARG A 336 -17.25 -8.95 16.78
C ARG A 336 -16.96 -10.11 17.74
N VAL A 337 -15.94 -10.91 17.43
CA VAL A 337 -15.50 -12.01 18.30
C VAL A 337 -15.03 -11.44 19.66
N SER A 338 -14.26 -10.37 19.65
CA SER A 338 -13.76 -9.72 20.87
C SER A 338 -14.88 -9.21 21.78
N ALA A 339 -15.98 -8.73 21.20
CA ALA A 339 -17.14 -8.24 21.98
C ALA A 339 -17.84 -9.34 22.80
N VAL A 340 -17.80 -10.59 22.30
CA VAL A 340 -18.37 -11.76 23.01
C VAL A 340 -17.32 -12.39 23.93
N PHE A 341 -16.07 -12.36 23.54
CA PHE A 341 -14.97 -13.03 24.24
C PHE A 341 -14.78 -12.52 25.69
N VAL A 342 -14.78 -11.20 25.92
CA VAL A 342 -14.55 -10.63 27.24
C VAL A 342 -15.63 -11.03 28.28
N PRO A 343 -16.94 -10.92 27.98
CA PRO A 343 -17.97 -11.46 28.86
C PRO A 343 -17.83 -12.96 29.14
N ALA A 344 -17.51 -13.76 28.11
CA ALA A 344 -17.31 -15.21 28.30
C ALA A 344 -16.13 -15.51 29.25
N VAL A 345 -15.02 -14.81 29.10
CA VAL A 345 -13.87 -14.95 29.99
C VAL A 345 -14.22 -14.56 31.44
N MET A 346 -14.97 -13.48 31.63
CA MET A 346 -15.43 -13.08 32.96
C MET A 346 -16.27 -14.20 33.61
N ALA A 347 -17.16 -14.82 32.86
CA ALA A 347 -17.96 -15.95 33.35
C ALA A 347 -17.07 -17.16 33.69
N ILE A 348 -16.07 -17.49 32.86
CA ILE A 348 -15.09 -18.56 33.13
C ILE A 348 -14.29 -18.25 34.40
N ALA A 349 -13.79 -17.02 34.56
CA ALA A 349 -13.03 -16.63 35.75
C ALA A 349 -13.86 -16.75 37.04
N ILE A 350 -15.13 -16.32 36.99
CA ILE A 350 -16.09 -16.49 38.11
C ILE A 350 -16.32 -17.99 38.40
N GLY A 351 -16.58 -18.79 37.36
CA GLY A 351 -16.77 -20.23 37.49
C GLY A 351 -15.53 -20.94 38.08
N THR A 352 -14.33 -20.53 37.60
CA THR A 352 -13.04 -21.01 38.13
C THR A 352 -12.90 -20.65 39.63
N PHE A 353 -13.17 -19.39 39.96
CA PHE A 353 -13.11 -18.94 41.36
C PHE A 353 -14.05 -19.79 42.26
N ILE A 354 -15.30 -19.97 41.84
CA ILE A 354 -16.28 -20.75 42.62
C ILE A 354 -15.81 -22.20 42.78
N GLY A 355 -15.40 -22.87 41.69
CA GLY A 355 -14.94 -24.26 41.73
C GLY A 355 -13.75 -24.47 42.66
N TRP A 356 -12.73 -23.61 42.57
CA TRP A 356 -11.54 -23.68 43.41
C TRP A 356 -11.84 -23.29 44.87
N PHE A 357 -12.75 -22.33 45.10
CA PHE A 357 -13.13 -21.90 46.44
C PHE A 357 -13.70 -23.06 47.28
N TYR A 358 -14.56 -23.89 46.69
CA TYR A 358 -15.12 -25.04 47.38
C TYR A 358 -14.13 -26.20 47.57
N SER A 359 -13.15 -26.33 46.67
CA SER A 359 -12.23 -27.47 46.68
C SER A 359 -10.92 -27.20 47.44
N PHE A 360 -10.37 -25.98 47.34
CA PHE A 360 -9.02 -25.64 47.81
C PHE A 360 -8.96 -24.34 48.67
N GLY A 361 -10.08 -23.61 48.75
CA GLY A 361 -10.17 -22.39 49.55
C GLY A 361 -9.96 -21.11 48.75
N PHE A 362 -10.01 -19.96 49.49
CA PHE A 362 -10.06 -18.62 48.88
C PHE A 362 -8.77 -18.25 48.15
N GLU A 363 -7.63 -18.64 48.70
CA GLU A 363 -6.30 -18.28 48.19
C GLU A 363 -6.06 -18.87 46.78
N ASP A 364 -6.21 -20.18 46.64
CA ASP A 364 -6.02 -20.87 45.37
C ASP A 364 -7.10 -20.47 44.32
N ALA A 365 -8.34 -20.26 44.79
CA ALA A 365 -9.41 -19.75 43.94
C ALA A 365 -9.09 -18.38 43.32
N LEU A 366 -8.54 -17.48 44.16
CA LEU A 366 -8.15 -16.15 43.70
C LEU A 366 -7.04 -16.20 42.64
N ILE A 367 -6.01 -17.03 42.90
CA ILE A 367 -4.87 -17.20 41.95
C ILE A 367 -5.35 -17.75 40.62
N ALA A 368 -6.13 -18.82 40.65
CA ALA A 368 -6.64 -19.43 39.42
C ALA A 368 -7.52 -18.46 38.62
N ALA A 369 -8.44 -17.75 39.29
CA ALA A 369 -9.29 -16.74 38.64
C ALA A 369 -8.48 -15.56 38.07
N VAL A 370 -7.50 -15.04 38.80
CA VAL A 370 -6.60 -13.97 38.34
C VAL A 370 -5.78 -14.46 37.14
N SER A 371 -5.27 -15.70 37.15
CA SER A 371 -4.55 -16.29 36.02
C SER A 371 -5.41 -16.37 34.76
N VAL A 372 -6.69 -16.77 34.89
CA VAL A 372 -7.66 -16.75 33.79
C VAL A 372 -7.87 -15.34 33.25
N LEU A 373 -8.07 -14.35 34.13
CA LEU A 373 -8.25 -12.95 33.70
C LEU A 373 -7.04 -12.39 32.97
N VAL A 374 -5.84 -12.71 33.45
CA VAL A 374 -4.59 -12.23 32.85
C VAL A 374 -4.35 -12.86 31.49
N ILE A 375 -4.38 -14.22 31.37
CA ILE A 375 -4.09 -14.90 30.10
C ILE A 375 -5.12 -14.59 29.01
N ALA A 376 -6.33 -14.25 29.41
CA ALA A 376 -7.42 -13.96 28.47
C ALA A 376 -7.31 -12.60 27.79
N CYS A 377 -6.33 -11.78 28.11
CA CYS A 377 -6.16 -10.51 27.40
C CYS A 377 -5.76 -10.74 25.93
N PRO A 378 -6.56 -10.38 24.93
CA PRO A 378 -6.21 -10.55 23.52
C PRO A 378 -5.33 -9.38 23.03
N CYS A 379 -4.23 -9.08 23.74
CA CYS A 379 -3.39 -7.91 23.50
C CYS A 379 -2.82 -7.87 22.08
N ALA A 380 -2.38 -9.02 21.57
CA ALA A 380 -1.81 -9.17 20.24
C ALA A 380 -2.85 -9.04 19.10
N LEU A 381 -4.13 -9.30 19.40
CA LEU A 381 -5.21 -9.33 18.40
C LEU A 381 -5.42 -7.97 17.73
N GLY A 382 -5.32 -6.89 18.51
CA GLY A 382 -5.46 -5.52 17.97
C GLY A 382 -4.36 -5.12 17.01
N LEU A 383 -3.19 -5.80 17.06
CA LEU A 383 -2.04 -5.55 16.18
C LEU A 383 -1.94 -6.53 15.01
N ALA A 384 -2.60 -7.68 15.09
CA ALA A 384 -2.43 -8.79 14.16
C ALA A 384 -2.64 -8.39 12.68
N THR A 385 -3.70 -7.64 12.38
CA THR A 385 -4.01 -7.17 11.04
C THR A 385 -3.23 -5.90 10.68
N PRO A 386 -3.26 -4.81 11.47
CA PRO A 386 -2.65 -3.56 11.06
C PRO A 386 -1.12 -3.65 10.89
N ALA A 387 -0.42 -4.40 11.75
CA ALA A 387 1.04 -4.52 11.65
C ALA A 387 1.47 -5.23 10.34
N ALA A 388 0.80 -6.31 9.97
CA ALA A 388 1.08 -7.02 8.72
C ALA A 388 0.71 -6.17 7.50
N LEU A 389 -0.42 -5.46 7.55
CA LEU A 389 -0.87 -4.60 6.48
C LEU A 389 0.13 -3.47 6.19
N VAL A 390 0.51 -2.70 7.21
CA VAL A 390 1.44 -1.57 7.05
C VAL A 390 2.80 -2.07 6.57
N ALA A 391 3.29 -3.22 7.06
CA ALA A 391 4.54 -3.80 6.60
C ALA A 391 4.44 -4.29 5.13
N GLY A 392 3.32 -4.92 4.75
CA GLY A 392 3.08 -5.44 3.40
C GLY A 392 2.88 -4.33 2.36
N THR A 393 2.00 -3.35 2.64
CA THR A 393 1.79 -2.20 1.74
C THR A 393 3.05 -1.35 1.62
N GLY A 394 3.82 -1.19 2.71
CA GLY A 394 5.11 -0.51 2.68
C GLY A 394 6.18 -1.27 1.86
N ALA A 395 6.16 -2.60 1.86
CA ALA A 395 7.03 -3.41 1.00
C ALA A 395 6.60 -3.32 -0.47
N ALA A 396 5.30 -3.38 -0.75
CA ALA A 396 4.72 -3.20 -2.07
C ALA A 396 5.08 -1.82 -2.66
N ALA A 397 4.90 -0.75 -1.88
CA ALA A 397 5.21 0.62 -2.32
C ALA A 397 6.69 0.81 -2.70
N ARG A 398 7.63 0.20 -1.94
CA ARG A 398 9.06 0.23 -2.30
C ARG A 398 9.38 -0.46 -3.62
N ALA A 399 8.57 -1.43 -4.03
CA ALA A 399 8.68 -2.11 -5.32
C ALA A 399 7.87 -1.39 -6.42
N GLY A 400 7.32 -0.20 -6.16
CA GLY A 400 6.50 0.53 -7.11
C GLY A 400 5.07 -0.01 -7.27
N ILE A 401 4.57 -0.76 -6.29
CA ILE A 401 3.20 -1.32 -6.27
C ILE A 401 2.37 -0.56 -5.25
N LEU A 402 1.44 0.26 -5.68
CA LEU A 402 0.55 1.03 -4.83
C LEU A 402 -0.81 0.35 -4.72
N VAL A 403 -1.28 0.13 -3.51
CA VAL A 403 -2.58 -0.48 -3.23
C VAL A 403 -3.50 0.59 -2.65
N LYS A 404 -4.71 0.73 -3.17
CA LYS A 404 -5.66 1.78 -2.79
C LYS A 404 -6.29 1.54 -1.42
N ASP A 405 -6.62 0.30 -1.10
CA ASP A 405 -7.29 -0.09 0.15
C ASP A 405 -7.06 -1.56 0.51
N ILE A 406 -7.41 -1.91 1.74
CA ILE A 406 -7.25 -3.26 2.29
C ILE A 406 -8.13 -4.28 1.55
N GLU A 407 -9.33 -3.88 1.16
CA GLU A 407 -10.28 -4.76 0.49
C GLU A 407 -9.73 -5.20 -0.86
N THR A 408 -9.11 -4.27 -1.59
CA THR A 408 -8.37 -4.55 -2.83
C THR A 408 -7.24 -5.55 -2.59
N LEU A 409 -6.47 -5.38 -1.52
CA LEU A 409 -5.38 -6.30 -1.16
C LEU A 409 -5.91 -7.72 -0.88
N GLU A 410 -6.99 -7.85 -0.10
CA GLU A 410 -7.61 -9.15 0.18
C GLU A 410 -8.19 -9.81 -1.09
N ARG A 411 -8.82 -9.03 -1.96
CA ARG A 411 -9.32 -9.51 -3.26
C ARG A 411 -8.16 -9.94 -4.16
N ALA A 412 -7.08 -9.15 -4.25
CA ALA A 412 -5.90 -9.48 -5.03
C ALA A 412 -5.23 -10.79 -4.58
N ALA A 413 -5.18 -11.05 -3.27
CA ALA A 413 -4.64 -12.30 -2.74
C ALA A 413 -5.42 -13.54 -3.19
N SER A 414 -6.69 -13.37 -3.54
CA SER A 414 -7.59 -14.47 -3.90
C SER A 414 -7.78 -14.67 -5.40
N LEU A 415 -7.15 -13.88 -6.26
CA LEU A 415 -7.31 -13.91 -7.71
C LEU A 415 -7.00 -15.29 -8.31
N ASP A 416 -7.80 -15.69 -9.29
CA ASP A 416 -7.62 -16.88 -10.12
C ASP A 416 -7.49 -16.57 -11.62
N THR A 417 -7.87 -15.36 -12.04
CA THR A 417 -7.85 -14.92 -13.42
C THR A 417 -7.38 -13.48 -13.53
N VAL A 418 -6.45 -13.22 -14.43
CA VAL A 418 -5.98 -11.87 -14.79
C VAL A 418 -6.24 -11.64 -16.26
N ILE A 419 -6.99 -10.59 -16.57
CA ILE A 419 -7.29 -10.14 -17.91
C ILE A 419 -6.36 -8.97 -18.24
N PHE A 420 -5.63 -9.07 -19.31
CA PHE A 420 -4.77 -8.00 -19.82
C PHE A 420 -5.42 -7.31 -21.02
N ASP A 421 -5.41 -6.00 -21.05
CA ASP A 421 -5.50 -5.31 -22.31
C ASP A 421 -4.24 -5.58 -23.13
N LYS A 422 -4.33 -5.53 -24.46
CA LYS A 422 -3.17 -5.72 -25.33
C LYS A 422 -2.34 -4.44 -25.44
N THR A 423 -2.96 -3.36 -25.92
CA THR A 423 -2.28 -2.14 -26.37
C THR A 423 -1.83 -1.29 -25.17
N GLY A 424 -0.55 -0.91 -25.13
CA GLY A 424 0.00 -0.13 -24.01
C GLY A 424 0.22 -0.95 -22.72
N THR A 425 -0.28 -2.18 -22.66
CA THR A 425 -0.17 -3.09 -21.49
C THR A 425 0.77 -4.25 -21.78
N LEU A 426 0.38 -5.20 -22.62
CA LEU A 426 1.25 -6.30 -23.08
C LEU A 426 2.19 -5.88 -24.22
N THR A 427 1.84 -4.80 -24.91
CA THR A 427 2.65 -4.15 -25.92
C THR A 427 3.05 -2.75 -25.46
N GLU A 428 4.01 -2.13 -26.15
CA GLU A 428 4.52 -0.80 -25.79
C GLU A 428 3.52 0.34 -26.06
N GLY A 429 2.49 0.09 -26.88
CA GLY A 429 1.54 1.11 -27.33
C GLY A 429 2.14 2.11 -28.33
N ARG A 430 3.29 1.78 -28.88
CA ARG A 430 4.02 2.59 -29.85
C ARG A 430 4.29 1.76 -31.09
N PRO A 431 3.57 1.99 -32.19
CA PRO A 431 3.83 1.29 -33.46
C PRO A 431 5.30 1.45 -33.89
N ALA A 432 5.94 0.36 -34.27
CA ALA A 432 7.30 0.34 -34.76
C ALA A 432 7.40 -0.45 -36.08
N ILE A 433 8.40 -0.12 -36.87
CA ILE A 433 8.68 -0.87 -38.11
C ILE A 433 9.25 -2.24 -37.77
N ALA A 434 8.52 -3.30 -38.12
CA ALA A 434 8.89 -4.69 -37.92
C ALA A 434 9.49 -5.35 -39.18
N ALA A 435 9.15 -4.86 -40.36
CA ALA A 435 9.68 -5.38 -41.63
C ALA A 435 9.75 -4.28 -42.69
N VAL A 436 10.81 -4.30 -43.50
CA VAL A 436 10.96 -3.43 -44.67
C VAL A 436 11.29 -4.30 -45.86
N THR A 437 10.46 -4.25 -46.90
CA THR A 437 10.64 -5.03 -48.10
C THR A 437 10.60 -4.10 -49.32
N PRO A 438 11.76 -3.60 -49.77
CA PRO A 438 11.83 -2.78 -50.97
C PRO A 438 11.68 -3.63 -52.22
N VAL A 439 11.26 -3.02 -53.33
CA VAL A 439 11.26 -3.66 -54.68
C VAL A 439 12.71 -3.85 -55.11
N ALA A 440 12.95 -4.83 -55.98
CA ALA A 440 14.28 -5.13 -56.51
C ALA A 440 14.97 -3.87 -57.08
N GLY A 441 16.20 -3.61 -56.64
CA GLY A 441 16.99 -2.43 -57.03
C GLY A 441 16.75 -1.18 -56.19
N VAL A 442 15.91 -1.25 -55.18
CA VAL A 442 15.65 -0.15 -54.23
C VAL A 442 16.33 -0.44 -52.91
N ASP A 443 17.07 0.55 -52.39
CA ASP A 443 17.65 0.47 -51.02
C ASP A 443 16.61 0.72 -49.93
N ALA A 444 16.64 -0.11 -48.89
CA ALA A 444 15.71 -0.01 -47.77
C ALA A 444 15.84 1.33 -47.01
N ALA A 445 17.08 1.86 -46.84
CA ALA A 445 17.31 3.14 -46.20
C ALA A 445 16.71 4.30 -47.00
N LYS A 446 16.80 4.23 -48.37
CA LYS A 446 16.19 5.21 -49.26
C LYS A 446 14.66 5.16 -49.17
N LEU A 447 14.07 3.95 -49.16
CA LEU A 447 12.63 3.76 -48.99
C LEU A 447 12.13 4.39 -47.68
N LEU A 448 12.80 4.10 -46.57
CA LEU A 448 12.43 4.64 -45.26
C LEU A 448 12.60 6.15 -45.21
N ARG A 449 13.70 6.70 -45.73
CA ARG A 449 13.98 8.16 -45.74
C ARG A 449 12.89 8.93 -46.52
N ILE A 450 12.44 8.42 -47.65
CA ILE A 450 11.41 9.06 -48.45
C ILE A 450 10.05 8.92 -47.79
N ALA A 451 9.71 7.75 -47.25
CA ALA A 451 8.46 7.54 -46.53
C ALA A 451 8.40 8.41 -45.28
N ALA A 452 9.46 8.47 -44.47
CA ALA A 452 9.56 9.32 -43.31
C ALA A 452 9.40 10.80 -43.63
N ALA A 453 9.99 11.27 -44.71
CA ALA A 453 9.85 12.67 -45.16
C ALA A 453 8.38 13.06 -45.30
N VAL A 454 7.56 12.26 -46.00
CA VAL A 454 6.12 12.54 -46.17
C VAL A 454 5.38 12.46 -44.80
N GLN A 455 5.82 11.60 -43.92
CA GLN A 455 5.19 11.44 -42.59
C GLN A 455 5.47 12.59 -41.61
N VAL A 456 6.42 13.49 -41.87
CA VAL A 456 6.68 14.68 -41.05
C VAL A 456 5.43 15.55 -40.87
N GLY A 457 4.57 15.63 -41.89
CA GLY A 457 3.33 16.40 -41.86
C GLY A 457 2.14 15.67 -41.24
N SER A 458 2.30 14.44 -40.76
CA SER A 458 1.22 13.61 -40.23
C SER A 458 1.25 13.48 -38.74
N GLU A 459 0.13 13.70 -38.08
CA GLU A 459 -0.04 13.46 -36.63
C GLU A 459 -0.46 12.01 -36.31
N HIS A 460 -0.62 11.17 -37.32
CA HIS A 460 -1.07 9.79 -37.11
C HIS A 460 -0.01 8.96 -36.35
N PRO A 461 -0.39 8.08 -35.41
CA PRO A 461 0.57 7.26 -34.65
C PRO A 461 1.54 6.44 -35.50
N LEU A 462 1.10 5.96 -36.67
CA LEU A 462 1.95 5.24 -37.63
C LEU A 462 3.05 6.12 -38.22
N ALA A 463 2.87 7.45 -38.30
CA ALA A 463 3.87 8.36 -38.84
C ALA A 463 5.15 8.33 -37.99
N ARG A 464 4.97 8.26 -36.66
CA ARG A 464 6.07 8.21 -35.71
C ARG A 464 6.97 7.00 -35.91
N ALA A 465 6.39 5.84 -36.29
CA ALA A 465 7.16 4.63 -36.59
C ALA A 465 8.15 4.83 -37.75
N PHE A 466 7.79 5.63 -38.74
CA PHE A 466 8.69 5.95 -39.84
C PHE A 466 9.76 6.95 -39.42
N LEU A 467 9.41 7.95 -38.63
CA LEU A 467 10.34 8.97 -38.13
C LEU A 467 11.39 8.38 -37.22
N ASP A 468 10.96 7.52 -36.31
CA ASP A 468 11.84 6.86 -35.32
C ASP A 468 12.78 5.82 -35.98
N ALA A 469 12.41 5.29 -37.15
CA ALA A 469 13.22 4.33 -37.88
C ALA A 469 14.37 4.96 -38.68
N VAL A 470 14.37 6.27 -38.85
CA VAL A 470 15.44 7.00 -39.56
C VAL A 470 16.40 7.59 -38.49
N PRO A 471 17.75 7.37 -38.65
CA PRO A 471 18.70 7.93 -37.71
C PRO A 471 18.57 9.45 -37.59
N ALA A 472 18.61 9.99 -36.37
CA ALA A 472 18.39 11.42 -36.09
C ALA A 472 19.34 12.37 -36.82
N ALA A 473 20.53 11.90 -37.20
CA ALA A 473 21.50 12.65 -38.00
C ALA A 473 21.17 12.71 -39.49
N THR A 474 20.14 11.97 -39.97
CA THR A 474 19.77 11.93 -41.39
C THR A 474 18.85 13.09 -41.75
N ALA A 475 19.30 13.99 -42.60
CA ALA A 475 18.45 15.06 -43.09
C ALA A 475 17.33 14.49 -43.95
N LEU A 476 16.09 14.75 -43.54
CA LEU A 476 14.90 14.41 -44.33
C LEU A 476 14.68 15.47 -45.42
N PRO A 477 14.34 15.06 -46.66
CA PRO A 477 14.02 16.01 -47.71
C PRO A 477 12.72 16.78 -47.40
N SER A 478 12.66 18.00 -47.91
CA SER A 478 11.44 18.83 -47.79
C SER A 478 10.28 18.25 -48.58
N VAL A 479 9.09 18.40 -48.03
CA VAL A 479 7.83 17.93 -48.68
C VAL A 479 6.99 19.10 -49.09
N ALA A 480 6.52 19.07 -50.32
CA ALA A 480 5.52 20.00 -50.87
C ALA A 480 4.20 19.25 -51.13
N ASN A 481 3.11 20.00 -51.19
CA ASN A 481 1.77 19.46 -51.49
C ASN A 481 1.35 18.28 -50.63
N PHE A 482 1.64 18.36 -49.31
CA PHE A 482 1.23 17.33 -48.35
C PHE A 482 -0.30 17.25 -48.29
N HIS A 483 -0.82 16.03 -48.40
CA HIS A 483 -2.25 15.75 -48.22
C HIS A 483 -2.42 14.46 -47.42
N ALA A 484 -3.27 14.51 -46.38
CA ALA A 484 -3.68 13.34 -45.60
C ALA A 484 -5.07 12.88 -46.03
N ASP A 485 -5.21 11.59 -46.34
CA ASP A 485 -6.48 10.95 -46.66
C ASP A 485 -6.85 10.05 -45.46
N PRO A 486 -7.83 10.44 -44.62
CA PRO A 486 -8.19 9.70 -43.45
C PRO A 486 -8.54 8.24 -43.69
N GLY A 487 -7.91 7.33 -42.93
CA GLY A 487 -8.09 5.88 -43.08
C GLY A 487 -7.39 5.23 -44.26
N ARG A 488 -6.72 6.00 -45.13
CA ARG A 488 -6.01 5.47 -46.29
C ARG A 488 -4.51 5.71 -46.28
N GLY A 489 -4.07 6.92 -45.92
CA GLY A 489 -2.66 7.25 -45.85
C GLY A 489 -2.34 8.71 -46.14
N VAL A 490 -1.12 8.99 -46.58
CA VAL A 490 -0.63 10.34 -46.85
C VAL A 490 0.06 10.41 -48.20
N THR A 491 0.00 11.58 -48.84
CA THR A 491 0.68 11.86 -50.14
C THR A 491 1.45 13.16 -50.02
N GLY A 492 2.49 13.32 -50.86
CA GLY A 492 3.27 14.55 -50.89
C GLY A 492 4.28 14.50 -52.05
N THR A 493 4.88 15.65 -52.37
CA THR A 493 5.94 15.78 -53.35
C THR A 493 7.29 15.88 -52.64
N VAL A 494 8.15 14.91 -52.87
CA VAL A 494 9.50 14.82 -52.29
C VAL A 494 10.54 14.82 -53.41
N GLU A 495 11.51 15.71 -53.39
CA GLU A 495 12.55 15.79 -54.46
C GLU A 495 11.99 15.80 -55.88
N LYS A 496 10.83 16.47 -56.08
CA LYS A 496 10.06 16.57 -57.35
C LYS A 496 9.31 15.26 -57.74
N HIS A 497 9.34 14.22 -56.94
CA HIS A 497 8.60 12.97 -57.14
C HIS A 497 7.31 12.95 -56.33
N GLN A 498 6.24 12.44 -56.90
CA GLN A 498 5.00 12.23 -56.20
C GLN A 498 5.08 10.95 -55.36
N VAL A 499 4.98 11.08 -54.06
CA VAL A 499 5.07 9.96 -53.11
C VAL A 499 3.72 9.73 -52.43
N ALA A 500 3.30 8.46 -52.38
CA ALA A 500 2.15 8.06 -51.56
C ALA A 500 2.57 6.95 -50.58
N VAL A 501 2.13 7.08 -49.33
CA VAL A 501 2.41 6.15 -48.22
C VAL A 501 1.08 5.76 -47.59
N GLY A 502 0.62 4.53 -47.73
CA GLY A 502 -0.70 4.12 -47.22
C GLY A 502 -1.08 2.68 -47.56
N ASN A 503 -2.37 2.39 -47.35
CA ASN A 503 -2.95 1.07 -47.61
C ASN A 503 -3.27 0.83 -49.09
N ARG A 504 -3.86 -0.35 -49.41
CA ARG A 504 -4.26 -0.69 -50.79
C ARG A 504 -5.26 0.30 -51.38
N ASP A 505 -6.18 0.84 -50.56
CA ASP A 505 -7.22 1.76 -51.04
C ASP A 505 -6.59 3.07 -51.53
N LEU A 506 -5.58 3.60 -50.83
CA LEU A 506 -4.82 4.75 -51.30
C LEU A 506 -4.11 4.44 -52.62
N MET A 507 -3.46 3.27 -52.71
CA MET A 507 -2.77 2.86 -53.95
C MET A 507 -3.72 2.74 -55.13
N HIS A 508 -4.92 2.21 -54.92
CA HIS A 508 -5.97 2.16 -55.96
C HIS A 508 -6.40 3.57 -56.37
N LEU A 509 -6.65 4.47 -55.43
CA LEU A 509 -7.01 5.86 -55.68
C LEU A 509 -5.94 6.58 -56.51
N MET A 510 -4.67 6.28 -56.25
CA MET A 510 -3.52 6.87 -56.95
C MET A 510 -3.13 6.09 -58.24
N ASN A 511 -3.94 5.11 -58.66
CA ASN A 511 -3.66 4.24 -59.82
C ASN A 511 -2.29 3.54 -59.78
N VAL A 512 -1.79 3.23 -58.58
CA VAL A 512 -0.52 2.50 -58.39
C VAL A 512 -0.71 1.02 -58.67
N LYS A 513 0.13 0.43 -59.51
CA LYS A 513 0.14 -1.02 -59.76
C LYS A 513 0.78 -1.76 -58.60
N VAL A 514 -0.03 -2.38 -57.72
CA VAL A 514 0.42 -3.14 -56.53
C VAL A 514 0.81 -4.59 -56.90
N ALA A 515 0.38 -5.12 -58.03
CA ALA A 515 0.63 -6.50 -58.45
C ALA A 515 2.09 -6.99 -58.26
N PRO A 516 3.14 -6.19 -58.54
CA PRO A 516 4.53 -6.63 -58.35
C PRO A 516 4.94 -6.91 -56.94
N ILE A 517 4.24 -6.33 -55.94
CA ILE A 517 4.54 -6.48 -54.50
C ILE A 517 3.43 -7.16 -53.71
N GLU A 518 2.36 -7.63 -54.38
CA GLU A 518 1.19 -8.21 -53.73
C GLU A 518 1.52 -9.45 -52.89
N ALA A 519 2.47 -10.28 -53.36
CA ALA A 519 2.96 -11.43 -52.61
C ALA A 519 3.59 -11.00 -51.26
N GLU A 520 4.34 -9.89 -51.26
CA GLU A 520 5.00 -9.36 -50.06
C GLU A 520 4.01 -8.65 -49.14
N VAL A 521 3.07 -7.88 -49.66
CA VAL A 521 1.97 -7.29 -48.89
C VAL A 521 1.20 -8.39 -48.20
N SER A 522 0.81 -9.43 -48.90
CA SER A 522 0.10 -10.58 -48.33
C SER A 522 0.97 -11.37 -47.34
N ARG A 523 2.28 -11.42 -47.52
CA ARG A 523 3.21 -12.03 -46.53
C ARG A 523 3.23 -11.24 -45.23
N ILE A 524 3.34 -9.92 -45.29
CA ILE A 524 3.31 -9.01 -44.13
C ILE A 524 1.98 -9.14 -43.40
N GLU A 525 0.85 -9.13 -44.13
CA GLU A 525 -0.48 -9.28 -43.52
C GLU A 525 -0.70 -10.68 -42.92
N ARG A 526 -0.17 -11.74 -43.56
CA ARG A 526 -0.17 -13.10 -42.96
C ARG A 526 0.65 -13.19 -41.69
N ALA A 527 1.72 -12.38 -41.59
CA ALA A 527 2.49 -12.23 -40.34
C ALA A 527 1.78 -11.33 -39.32
N ALA A 528 0.51 -10.97 -39.56
CA ALA A 528 -0.29 -10.08 -38.71
C ALA A 528 0.38 -8.72 -38.42
N LEU A 529 1.09 -8.19 -39.39
CA LEU A 529 1.63 -6.83 -39.41
C LEU A 529 0.72 -5.92 -40.24
N THR A 530 0.69 -4.63 -39.91
CA THR A 530 0.02 -3.63 -40.72
C THR A 530 0.90 -3.33 -41.95
N ALA A 531 0.43 -3.68 -43.14
CA ALA A 531 1.16 -3.44 -44.35
C ALA A 531 0.92 -2.01 -44.87
N ILE A 532 1.98 -1.23 -44.95
CA ILE A 532 1.98 0.13 -45.50
C ILE A 532 2.80 0.11 -46.80
N ILE A 533 2.15 0.45 -47.90
CA ILE A 533 2.76 0.50 -49.23
C ILE A 533 3.33 1.89 -49.47
N VAL A 534 4.55 1.94 -49.98
CA VAL A 534 5.20 3.18 -50.43
C VAL A 534 5.28 3.18 -51.94
N SER A 535 4.80 4.24 -52.57
CA SER A 535 4.87 4.40 -54.02
C SER A 535 5.51 5.73 -54.39
N ILE A 536 6.19 5.73 -55.56
CA ILE A 536 6.81 6.92 -56.16
C ILE A 536 6.38 6.98 -57.62
N ASP A 537 5.87 8.13 -58.03
CA ASP A 537 5.42 8.40 -59.41
C ASP A 537 4.50 7.29 -59.98
N GLY A 538 3.53 6.83 -59.18
CA GLY A 538 2.57 5.80 -59.60
C GLY A 538 3.13 4.36 -59.63
N ARG A 539 4.36 4.14 -59.16
CA ARG A 539 4.98 2.79 -59.10
C ARG A 539 5.20 2.38 -57.64
N ALA A 540 4.91 1.13 -57.31
CA ALA A 540 5.21 0.59 -56.02
C ALA A 540 6.73 0.56 -55.76
N PHE A 541 7.20 1.12 -54.68
CA PHE A 541 8.59 1.24 -54.29
C PHE A 541 8.98 0.22 -53.23
N GLY A 542 8.01 -0.19 -52.43
CA GLY A 542 8.15 -1.23 -51.40
C GLY A 542 6.97 -1.28 -50.46
N VAL A 543 7.05 -2.21 -49.54
CA VAL A 543 6.07 -2.35 -48.45
C VAL A 543 6.78 -2.38 -47.10
N VAL A 544 6.18 -1.72 -46.11
CA VAL A 544 6.66 -1.66 -44.72
C VAL A 544 5.63 -2.31 -43.81
N GLY A 545 6.05 -3.27 -43.01
CA GLY A 545 5.24 -3.91 -41.99
C GLY A 545 5.41 -3.23 -40.62
N ILE A 546 4.31 -2.78 -40.05
CA ILE A 546 4.30 -2.10 -38.78
C ILE A 546 3.56 -2.97 -37.77
N ALA A 547 4.10 -3.06 -36.53
CA ALA A 547 3.44 -3.68 -35.39
C ALA A 547 3.70 -2.87 -34.12
N ASP A 548 2.86 -3.07 -33.14
CA ASP A 548 3.12 -2.63 -31.77
C ASP A 548 3.95 -3.71 -31.08
N PRO A 549 5.22 -3.41 -30.69
CA PRO A 549 6.12 -4.40 -30.10
C PRO A 549 5.60 -4.95 -28.79
N ILE A 550 5.85 -6.24 -28.54
CA ILE A 550 5.57 -6.84 -27.23
C ILE A 550 6.50 -6.19 -26.19
N ARG A 551 5.90 -5.78 -25.09
CA ARG A 551 6.62 -5.15 -23.99
C ARG A 551 7.62 -6.12 -23.36
N PRO A 552 8.86 -5.70 -23.05
CA PRO A 552 9.80 -6.51 -22.28
C PRO A 552 9.18 -7.00 -20.99
N GLY A 553 9.40 -8.27 -20.66
CA GLY A 553 8.83 -8.89 -19.45
C GLY A 553 7.39 -9.41 -19.58
N ALA A 554 6.63 -9.10 -20.63
CA ALA A 554 5.24 -9.54 -20.78
C ALA A 554 5.11 -11.07 -20.81
N ALA A 555 5.93 -11.77 -21.61
CA ALA A 555 5.92 -13.24 -21.65
C ALA A 555 6.35 -13.85 -20.30
N GLU A 556 7.29 -13.22 -19.59
CA GLU A 556 7.71 -13.64 -18.27
C GLU A 556 6.58 -13.48 -17.24
N ALA A 557 5.87 -12.34 -17.25
CA ALA A 557 4.70 -12.10 -16.41
C ALA A 557 3.62 -13.18 -16.58
N ILE A 558 3.32 -13.58 -17.82
CA ILE A 558 2.36 -14.66 -18.11
C ILE A 558 2.84 -15.99 -17.53
N ARG A 559 4.14 -16.31 -17.67
CA ARG A 559 4.73 -17.52 -17.07
C ARG A 559 4.65 -17.52 -15.55
N MET A 560 4.97 -16.38 -14.90
CA MET A 560 4.89 -16.21 -13.44
C MET A 560 3.44 -16.38 -12.95
N LEU A 561 2.45 -15.80 -13.63
CA LEU A 561 1.04 -16.00 -13.30
C LEU A 561 0.64 -17.47 -13.40
N LYS A 562 1.07 -18.16 -14.46
CA LYS A 562 0.82 -19.61 -14.62
C LYS A 562 1.45 -20.43 -13.49
N ALA A 563 2.68 -20.10 -13.07
CA ALA A 563 3.34 -20.74 -11.92
C ALA A 563 2.58 -20.50 -10.61
N GLN A 564 1.91 -19.38 -10.47
CA GLN A 564 1.02 -19.05 -9.35
C GLN A 564 -0.38 -19.66 -9.44
N ASN A 565 -0.66 -20.52 -10.44
CA ASN A 565 -1.97 -21.09 -10.78
C ASN A 565 -3.03 -20.02 -11.09
N ILE A 566 -2.63 -18.94 -11.74
CA ILE A 566 -3.50 -17.85 -12.19
C ILE A 566 -3.60 -17.93 -13.70
N ARG A 567 -4.84 -17.84 -14.22
CA ARG A 567 -5.09 -17.81 -15.66
C ARG A 567 -4.84 -16.40 -16.19
N ALA A 568 -4.13 -16.31 -17.31
CA ALA A 568 -3.98 -15.07 -18.04
C ALA A 568 -4.88 -15.10 -19.28
N GLU A 569 -5.69 -14.06 -19.47
CA GLU A 569 -6.54 -13.85 -20.62
C GLU A 569 -6.20 -12.49 -21.27
N MET A 570 -6.38 -12.33 -22.57
CA MET A 570 -6.13 -11.08 -23.28
C MET A 570 -7.40 -10.55 -23.92
N LEU A 571 -7.66 -9.25 -23.75
CA LEU A 571 -8.70 -8.51 -24.48
C LEU A 571 -8.04 -7.53 -25.44
N THR A 572 -8.56 -7.42 -26.66
CA THR A 572 -8.06 -6.45 -27.64
C THR A 572 -9.14 -6.02 -28.63
N GLY A 573 -9.06 -4.76 -29.06
CA GLY A 573 -9.85 -4.25 -30.18
C GLY A 573 -9.31 -4.66 -31.55
N ASP A 574 -8.15 -5.29 -31.60
CA ASP A 574 -7.52 -5.72 -32.88
C ASP A 574 -8.25 -6.89 -33.53
N THR A 575 -7.87 -7.14 -34.76
CA THR A 575 -8.39 -8.28 -35.51
C THR A 575 -7.96 -9.62 -34.92
N GLU A 576 -8.74 -10.65 -35.16
CA GLU A 576 -8.50 -12.03 -34.69
C GLU A 576 -7.06 -12.51 -35.00
N ARG A 577 -6.52 -12.21 -36.20
CA ARG A 577 -5.17 -12.60 -36.59
C ARG A 577 -4.08 -11.98 -35.75
N VAL A 578 -4.20 -10.69 -35.45
CA VAL A 578 -3.23 -9.96 -34.58
C VAL A 578 -3.30 -10.49 -33.17
N ALA A 579 -4.52 -10.69 -32.65
CA ALA A 579 -4.74 -11.25 -31.30
C ALA A 579 -4.15 -12.65 -31.17
N GLN A 580 -4.37 -13.52 -32.14
CA GLN A 580 -3.85 -14.88 -32.18
C GLN A 580 -2.31 -14.91 -32.17
N ARG A 581 -1.67 -14.06 -32.99
CA ARG A 581 -0.20 -13.97 -33.02
C ARG A 581 0.36 -13.56 -31.65
N VAL A 582 -0.15 -12.46 -31.09
CA VAL A 582 0.35 -11.93 -29.81
C VAL A 582 0.08 -12.93 -28.69
N ALA A 583 -1.10 -13.56 -28.67
CA ALA A 583 -1.42 -14.60 -27.69
C ALA A 583 -0.47 -15.81 -27.77
N ALA A 584 -0.15 -16.28 -28.99
CA ALA A 584 0.78 -17.38 -29.21
C ALA A 584 2.21 -17.03 -28.76
N GLU A 585 2.69 -15.82 -29.06
CA GLU A 585 4.02 -15.33 -28.70
C GLU A 585 4.19 -15.18 -27.18
N LEU A 586 3.12 -14.72 -26.50
CA LEU A 586 3.09 -14.56 -25.04
C LEU A 586 2.75 -15.85 -24.27
N GLY A 587 2.26 -16.91 -24.97
CA GLY A 587 1.79 -18.13 -24.33
C GLY A 587 0.43 -17.97 -23.61
N VAL A 588 -0.39 -16.99 -24.04
CA VAL A 588 -1.76 -16.78 -23.57
C VAL A 588 -2.70 -17.75 -24.29
N THR A 589 -3.43 -18.56 -23.55
CA THR A 589 -4.31 -19.60 -24.14
C THR A 589 -5.73 -19.13 -24.43
N ARG A 590 -6.15 -18.02 -23.85
CA ARG A 590 -7.49 -17.44 -24.05
C ARG A 590 -7.37 -15.98 -24.40
N TYR A 591 -8.04 -15.56 -25.46
CA TYR A 591 -8.11 -14.16 -25.85
C TYR A 591 -9.48 -13.86 -26.50
N ARG A 592 -9.85 -12.59 -26.50
CA ARG A 592 -11.01 -12.06 -27.22
C ARG A 592 -10.55 -10.90 -28.09
N ALA A 593 -10.81 -11.03 -29.39
CA ALA A 593 -10.46 -10.02 -30.39
C ALA A 593 -11.67 -9.17 -30.78
N ALA A 594 -11.43 -8.07 -31.46
CA ALA A 594 -12.45 -7.13 -31.98
C ALA A 594 -13.41 -6.59 -30.91
N VAL A 595 -12.94 -6.49 -29.65
CA VAL A 595 -13.74 -5.99 -28.51
C VAL A 595 -13.72 -4.46 -28.51
N LYS A 596 -14.89 -3.83 -28.60
CA LYS A 596 -15.00 -2.37 -28.54
C LYS A 596 -14.73 -1.86 -27.11
N PRO A 597 -14.27 -0.59 -26.94
CA PRO A 597 -13.95 -0.05 -25.61
C PRO A 597 -15.07 -0.21 -24.58
N GLY A 598 -16.33 0.04 -24.95
CA GLY A 598 -17.49 -0.13 -24.05
C GLY A 598 -17.78 -1.59 -23.69
N GLU A 599 -17.46 -2.53 -24.56
CA GLU A 599 -17.70 -3.97 -24.35
C GLU A 599 -16.66 -4.64 -23.45
N LYS A 600 -15.48 -4.01 -23.24
CA LYS A 600 -14.46 -4.54 -22.34
C LYS A 600 -14.97 -4.67 -20.90
N ALA A 601 -15.69 -3.67 -20.42
CA ALA A 601 -16.29 -3.69 -19.08
C ALA A 601 -17.34 -4.81 -18.93
N ASP A 602 -18.13 -5.07 -19.98
CA ASP A 602 -19.11 -6.14 -19.97
C ASP A 602 -18.45 -7.52 -19.98
N ALA A 603 -17.38 -7.68 -20.73
CA ALA A 603 -16.59 -8.91 -20.74
C ALA A 603 -16.00 -9.24 -19.35
N VAL A 604 -15.51 -8.23 -18.65
CA VAL A 604 -15.00 -8.36 -17.27
C VAL A 604 -16.13 -8.73 -16.31
N ARG A 605 -17.27 -8.04 -16.39
CA ARG A 605 -18.46 -8.34 -15.56
C ARG A 605 -19.00 -9.75 -15.78
N ALA A 606 -19.02 -10.21 -17.04
CA ALA A 606 -19.48 -11.55 -17.36
C ALA A 606 -18.62 -12.64 -16.70
N LEU A 607 -17.28 -12.51 -16.76
CA LEU A 607 -16.37 -13.45 -16.09
C LEU A 607 -16.50 -13.40 -14.56
N ALA A 608 -16.69 -12.21 -14.00
CA ALA A 608 -16.93 -12.07 -12.56
C ALA A 608 -18.26 -12.71 -12.14
N ALA A 609 -19.32 -12.60 -12.97
CA ALA A 609 -20.62 -13.22 -12.74
C ALA A 609 -20.57 -14.76 -12.81
N GLU A 610 -19.61 -15.33 -13.54
CA GLU A 610 -19.32 -16.78 -13.53
C GLU A 610 -18.67 -17.28 -12.23
N GLY A 611 -18.51 -16.41 -11.23
CA GLY A 611 -17.87 -16.72 -9.95
C GLY A 611 -16.34 -16.69 -9.99
N ARG A 612 -15.74 -16.15 -11.06
CA ARG A 612 -14.31 -15.97 -11.18
C ARG A 612 -13.84 -14.77 -10.35
N ARG A 613 -12.66 -14.89 -9.77
CA ARG A 613 -11.99 -13.81 -9.05
C ARG A 613 -11.03 -13.14 -10.01
N VAL A 614 -11.54 -12.12 -10.68
CA VAL A 614 -10.92 -11.49 -11.86
C VAL A 614 -10.18 -10.21 -11.47
N ALA A 615 -8.97 -10.03 -12.04
CA ALA A 615 -8.35 -8.72 -12.17
C ALA A 615 -8.35 -8.27 -13.63
N MET A 616 -8.51 -6.96 -13.88
CA MET A 616 -8.29 -6.31 -15.16
C MET A 616 -7.02 -5.47 -15.08
N VAL A 617 -6.13 -5.64 -16.07
CA VAL A 617 -4.88 -4.90 -16.22
C VAL A 617 -4.94 -4.05 -17.47
N GLY A 618 -4.68 -2.75 -17.36
CA GLY A 618 -4.71 -1.80 -18.48
C GLY A 618 -3.82 -0.58 -18.24
N ASP A 619 -3.62 0.26 -19.26
CA ASP A 619 -2.85 1.51 -19.19
C ASP A 619 -3.70 2.71 -18.75
N GLY A 620 -5.00 2.57 -18.74
CA GLY A 620 -5.95 3.40 -18.03
C GLY A 620 -6.72 4.44 -18.81
N ILE A 621 -6.33 4.89 -19.98
CA ILE A 621 -7.10 5.93 -20.69
C ILE A 621 -8.37 5.33 -21.29
N ASN A 622 -8.21 4.25 -22.04
CA ASN A 622 -9.32 3.56 -22.73
C ASN A 622 -9.95 2.47 -21.87
N ASP A 623 -9.24 2.01 -20.82
CA ASP A 623 -9.62 0.86 -20.00
C ASP A 623 -10.24 1.25 -18.65
N ALA A 624 -10.29 2.54 -18.31
CA ALA A 624 -10.84 3.00 -17.02
C ALA A 624 -12.22 2.40 -16.68
N PRO A 625 -13.18 2.28 -17.62
CA PRO A 625 -14.44 1.62 -17.32
C PRO A 625 -14.30 0.11 -17.02
N ALA A 626 -13.35 -0.58 -17.67
CA ALA A 626 -13.09 -1.99 -17.47
C ALA A 626 -12.31 -2.22 -16.14
N LEU A 627 -11.35 -1.35 -15.81
CA LEU A 627 -10.63 -1.33 -14.53
C LEU A 627 -11.59 -1.13 -13.36
N ALA A 628 -12.52 -0.17 -13.48
CA ALA A 628 -13.53 0.09 -12.46
C ALA A 628 -14.58 -1.03 -12.33
N ALA A 629 -14.86 -1.76 -13.40
CA ALA A 629 -15.81 -2.87 -13.40
C ALA A 629 -15.24 -4.16 -12.80
N ALA A 630 -13.90 -4.29 -12.78
CA ALA A 630 -13.24 -5.47 -12.23
C ALA A 630 -13.26 -5.48 -10.70
N PRO A 631 -13.38 -6.66 -10.05
CA PRO A 631 -13.15 -6.80 -8.62
C PRO A 631 -11.81 -6.25 -8.15
N VAL A 632 -10.78 -6.33 -9.01
CA VAL A 632 -9.46 -5.70 -8.84
C VAL A 632 -9.03 -5.08 -10.17
N GLY A 633 -9.03 -3.76 -10.27
CA GLY A 633 -8.40 -3.04 -11.37
C GLY A 633 -6.92 -2.83 -11.07
N ILE A 634 -6.05 -3.07 -12.06
CA ILE A 634 -4.60 -2.86 -11.97
C ILE A 634 -4.18 -1.91 -13.10
N ALA A 635 -3.77 -0.70 -12.77
CA ALA A 635 -3.24 0.26 -13.73
C ALA A 635 -1.74 0.08 -13.91
N LEU A 636 -1.26 0.04 -15.15
CA LEU A 636 0.14 -0.17 -15.50
C LEU A 636 0.79 1.16 -15.91
N GLY A 637 1.94 1.49 -15.29
CA GLY A 637 2.70 2.69 -15.57
C GLY A 637 2.14 3.96 -14.92
N SER A 638 2.80 5.09 -15.15
CA SER A 638 2.31 6.42 -14.78
C SER A 638 1.12 6.83 -15.67
N GLY A 639 0.14 5.93 -15.75
CA GLY A 639 -1.10 6.14 -16.47
C GLY A 639 -1.77 7.44 -16.05
N THR A 640 -2.66 7.93 -16.87
CA THR A 640 -3.42 9.15 -16.60
C THR A 640 -4.06 9.10 -15.22
N ASP A 641 -4.27 10.26 -14.61
CA ASP A 641 -4.93 10.43 -13.32
C ASP A 641 -6.22 9.61 -13.21
N VAL A 642 -6.97 9.52 -14.32
CA VAL A 642 -8.21 8.72 -14.44
C VAL A 642 -7.99 7.23 -14.19
N ALA A 643 -6.85 6.68 -14.62
CA ALA A 643 -6.52 5.28 -14.41
C ALA A 643 -6.18 4.97 -12.94
N MET A 644 -5.39 5.84 -12.33
CA MET A 644 -5.02 5.70 -10.92
C MET A 644 -6.24 5.81 -10.01
N GLU A 645 -7.22 6.64 -10.36
CA GLU A 645 -8.48 6.74 -9.62
C GLU A 645 -9.38 5.52 -9.79
N ALA A 646 -9.44 4.96 -11.01
CA ALA A 646 -10.29 3.81 -11.35
C ALA A 646 -9.71 2.49 -10.82
N ALA A 647 -8.38 2.36 -10.72
CA ALA A 647 -7.71 1.14 -10.31
C ALA A 647 -7.65 0.98 -8.80
N GLY A 648 -7.74 -0.26 -8.33
CA GLY A 648 -7.47 -0.64 -6.94
C GLY A 648 -5.98 -0.84 -6.66
N ILE A 649 -5.19 -1.18 -7.70
CA ILE A 649 -3.73 -1.30 -7.63
C ILE A 649 -3.12 -0.47 -8.76
N THR A 650 -2.13 0.35 -8.45
CA THR A 650 -1.36 1.12 -9.43
C THR A 650 0.10 0.66 -9.42
N LEU A 651 0.61 0.28 -10.57
CA LEU A 651 1.99 -0.08 -10.78
C LEU A 651 2.73 1.14 -11.33
N MET A 652 3.74 1.61 -10.63
CA MET A 652 4.45 2.85 -10.97
C MET A 652 5.34 2.70 -12.21
N ARG A 653 5.71 1.46 -12.53
CA ARG A 653 6.45 1.10 -13.76
C ARG A 653 5.53 0.43 -14.76
N SER A 654 5.79 0.67 -16.03
CA SER A 654 5.11 -0.05 -17.13
C SER A 654 5.69 -1.46 -17.33
N ASP A 655 6.02 -2.16 -16.24
CA ASP A 655 6.57 -3.53 -16.26
C ASP A 655 5.48 -4.56 -15.92
N PRO A 656 5.07 -5.41 -16.88
CA PRO A 656 4.04 -6.41 -16.64
C PRO A 656 4.38 -7.41 -15.54
N ARG A 657 5.67 -7.63 -15.21
CA ARG A 657 6.11 -8.53 -14.14
C ARG A 657 5.68 -8.06 -12.74
N LEU A 658 5.37 -6.78 -12.60
CA LEU A 658 4.80 -6.25 -11.36
C LEU A 658 3.38 -6.76 -11.08
N VAL A 659 2.64 -7.25 -12.08
CA VAL A 659 1.28 -7.81 -11.88
C VAL A 659 1.34 -9.09 -11.03
N PRO A 660 2.09 -10.15 -11.40
CA PRO A 660 2.25 -11.31 -10.53
C PRO A 660 2.93 -10.96 -9.19
N ALA A 661 3.82 -9.97 -9.14
CA ALA A 661 4.44 -9.52 -7.91
C ALA A 661 3.43 -8.85 -6.96
N ALA A 662 2.48 -8.07 -7.49
CA ALA A 662 1.40 -7.45 -6.71
C ALA A 662 0.48 -8.52 -6.09
N ILE A 663 0.19 -9.58 -6.82
CA ILE A 663 -0.61 -10.71 -6.31
C ILE A 663 0.17 -11.50 -5.25
N ASP A 664 1.47 -11.71 -5.46
CA ASP A 664 2.35 -12.41 -4.51
C ASP A 664 2.43 -11.66 -3.16
N ILE A 665 2.74 -10.37 -3.16
CA ILE A 665 2.79 -9.59 -1.92
C ILE A 665 1.42 -9.52 -1.22
N ALA A 666 0.33 -9.46 -1.98
CA ALA A 666 -1.02 -9.51 -1.43
C ALA A 666 -1.28 -10.85 -0.72
N ARG A 667 -0.96 -11.98 -1.36
CA ARG A 667 -1.08 -13.34 -0.79
C ARG A 667 -0.24 -13.50 0.47
N ILE A 668 1.02 -13.07 0.43
CA ILE A 668 1.93 -13.16 1.58
C ILE A 668 1.40 -12.29 2.73
N THR A 669 0.95 -11.07 2.45
CA THR A 669 0.41 -10.16 3.47
C THR A 669 -0.84 -10.73 4.13
N VAL A 670 -1.81 -11.19 3.36
CA VAL A 670 -3.03 -11.83 3.89
C VAL A 670 -2.70 -13.13 4.64
N GLY A 671 -1.73 -13.91 4.15
CA GLY A 671 -1.20 -15.09 4.83
C GLY A 671 -0.62 -14.74 6.22
N LYS A 672 0.17 -13.66 6.31
CA LYS A 672 0.71 -13.15 7.57
C LYS A 672 -0.36 -12.65 8.53
N ILE A 673 -1.41 -11.98 8.02
CA ILE A 673 -2.56 -11.58 8.83
C ILE A 673 -3.21 -12.83 9.47
N ARG A 674 -3.47 -13.89 8.70
CA ARG A 674 -4.05 -15.13 9.21
C ARG A 674 -3.14 -15.82 10.23
N GLN A 675 -1.83 -15.87 9.98
CA GLN A 675 -0.85 -16.41 10.93
C GLN A 675 -0.84 -15.59 12.24
N ASN A 676 -0.86 -14.26 12.14
CA ASN A 676 -0.89 -13.39 13.30
C ASN A 676 -2.15 -13.59 14.14
N LEU A 677 -3.30 -13.72 13.50
CA LEU A 677 -4.57 -14.02 14.17
C LEU A 677 -4.51 -15.38 14.86
N PHE A 678 -3.97 -16.41 14.19
CA PHE A 678 -3.76 -17.72 14.81
C PHE A 678 -2.90 -17.62 16.07
N TRP A 679 -1.73 -16.97 16.00
CA TRP A 679 -0.86 -16.79 17.15
C TRP A 679 -1.51 -15.95 18.25
N ALA A 680 -2.23 -14.90 17.91
CA ALA A 680 -2.94 -14.07 18.88
C ALA A 680 -4.02 -14.84 19.66
N PHE A 681 -4.68 -15.83 19.01
CA PHE A 681 -5.73 -16.62 19.64
C PHE A 681 -5.22 -17.87 20.37
N ILE A 682 -4.21 -18.56 19.83
CA ILE A 682 -3.80 -19.87 20.36
C ILE A 682 -3.30 -19.79 21.82
N PHE A 683 -2.59 -18.71 22.18
CA PHE A 683 -2.15 -18.48 23.56
C PHE A 683 -3.32 -18.36 24.53
N ASN A 684 -4.43 -17.75 24.11
CA ASN A 684 -5.63 -17.62 24.93
C ASN A 684 -6.43 -18.93 24.98
N VAL A 685 -6.63 -19.60 23.83
CA VAL A 685 -7.39 -20.85 23.74
C VAL A 685 -6.75 -21.97 24.56
N VAL A 686 -5.43 -22.07 24.55
CA VAL A 686 -4.69 -23.06 25.36
C VAL A 686 -4.51 -22.58 26.79
N GLY A 687 -4.21 -21.30 26.98
CA GLY A 687 -3.88 -20.74 28.29
C GLY A 687 -5.06 -20.64 29.23
N ILE A 688 -6.27 -20.31 28.77
CA ILE A 688 -7.46 -20.20 29.62
C ILE A 688 -7.79 -21.53 30.33
N PRO A 689 -7.91 -22.68 29.62
CA PRO A 689 -8.09 -23.95 30.32
C PRO A 689 -6.98 -24.31 31.31
N LEU A 690 -5.70 -24.08 30.90
CA LEU A 690 -4.56 -24.35 31.79
C LEU A 690 -4.57 -23.47 33.04
N ALA A 691 -4.99 -22.20 32.93
CA ALA A 691 -5.16 -21.30 34.05
C ALA A 691 -6.34 -21.76 34.95
N ALA A 692 -7.45 -22.16 34.34
CA ALA A 692 -8.64 -22.61 35.06
C ALA A 692 -8.40 -23.88 35.92
N ILE A 693 -7.53 -24.78 35.44
CA ILE A 693 -7.16 -25.99 36.19
C ILE A 693 -5.90 -25.78 37.08
N GLY A 694 -5.39 -24.54 37.23
CA GLY A 694 -4.33 -24.17 38.13
C GLY A 694 -2.90 -24.40 37.66
N PHE A 695 -2.68 -24.83 36.39
CA PHE A 695 -1.33 -25.03 35.87
C PHE A 695 -0.58 -23.74 35.52
N LEU A 696 -1.29 -22.60 35.39
CA LEU A 696 -0.69 -21.32 35.06
C LEU A 696 -0.79 -20.35 36.25
N THR A 697 0.34 -19.85 36.70
CA THR A 697 0.38 -18.72 37.61
C THR A 697 0.13 -17.40 36.89
N PRO A 698 -0.31 -16.33 37.55
CA PRO A 698 -0.51 -15.02 36.94
C PRO A 698 0.73 -14.47 36.22
N ALA A 699 1.93 -14.72 36.75
CA ALA A 699 3.20 -14.32 36.15
C ALA A 699 3.48 -15.04 34.84
N LEU A 700 3.29 -16.38 34.79
CA LEU A 700 3.43 -17.18 33.56
C LEU A 700 2.38 -16.78 32.51
N ALA A 701 1.16 -16.50 32.95
CA ALA A 701 0.10 -15.98 32.08
C ALA A 701 0.51 -14.64 31.43
N GLY A 702 1.06 -13.71 32.22
CA GLY A 702 1.59 -12.43 31.72
C GLY A 702 2.76 -12.60 30.73
N ALA A 703 3.68 -13.52 31.00
CA ALA A 703 4.79 -13.85 30.11
C ALA A 703 4.31 -14.43 28.76
N ALA A 704 3.36 -15.36 28.78
CA ALA A 704 2.74 -15.91 27.56
C ALA A 704 2.07 -14.83 26.70
N MET A 705 1.38 -13.88 27.32
CA MET A 705 0.78 -12.74 26.63
C MET A 705 1.82 -11.82 25.97
N ALA A 706 2.89 -11.48 26.67
CA ALA A 706 3.98 -10.68 26.13
C ALA A 706 4.60 -11.39 24.91
N MET A 707 4.84 -12.71 25.02
CA MET A 707 5.36 -13.53 23.93
C MET A 707 4.42 -13.57 22.72
N SER A 708 3.09 -13.65 22.93
CA SER A 708 2.09 -13.56 21.86
C SER A 708 2.24 -12.27 21.07
N SER A 709 2.39 -11.13 21.74
CA SER A 709 2.56 -9.82 21.11
C SER A 709 3.86 -9.73 20.32
N VAL A 710 4.98 -10.22 20.88
CA VAL A 710 6.28 -10.26 20.22
C VAL A 710 6.21 -11.12 18.95
N THR A 711 5.58 -12.29 19.03
CA THR A 711 5.43 -13.22 17.88
C THR A 711 4.70 -12.55 16.72
N VAL A 712 3.58 -11.87 16.98
CA VAL A 712 2.79 -11.15 15.96
C VAL A 712 3.62 -10.05 15.29
N VAL A 713 4.35 -9.27 16.09
CA VAL A 713 5.18 -8.18 15.59
C VAL A 713 6.32 -8.71 14.73
N VAL A 714 7.10 -9.67 15.21
CA VAL A 714 8.23 -10.25 14.48
C VAL A 714 7.76 -10.88 13.17
N ASN A 715 6.63 -11.62 13.20
CA ASN A 715 6.05 -12.22 12.01
C ASN A 715 5.65 -11.16 10.96
N SER A 716 5.12 -10.02 11.40
CA SER A 716 4.76 -8.90 10.51
C SER A 716 5.98 -8.20 9.91
N LEU A 717 7.05 -8.03 10.71
CA LEU A 717 8.27 -7.36 10.26
C LEU A 717 9.02 -8.13 9.16
N TRP A 718 8.82 -9.43 9.05
CA TRP A 718 9.38 -10.24 7.96
C TRP A 718 8.94 -9.77 6.59
N LEU A 719 7.73 -9.18 6.45
CA LEU A 719 7.24 -8.60 5.20
C LEU A 719 8.14 -7.48 4.67
N LYS A 720 8.90 -6.79 5.53
CA LYS A 720 9.84 -5.76 5.10
C LYS A 720 10.97 -6.28 4.21
N ARG A 721 11.28 -7.59 4.27
CA ARG A 721 12.32 -8.23 3.48
C ARG A 721 11.83 -8.70 2.12
N TRP A 722 10.52 -8.59 1.86
CA TRP A 722 9.97 -9.01 0.59
C TRP A 722 10.50 -8.13 -0.55
N ARG A 723 10.81 -8.77 -1.67
CA ARG A 723 11.15 -8.17 -2.96
C ARG A 723 10.48 -8.97 -4.06
N PRO A 724 10.17 -8.35 -5.23
CA PRO A 724 9.69 -9.08 -6.41
C PRO A 724 10.66 -10.22 -6.79
N GLU A 725 10.12 -11.34 -7.27
CA GLU A 725 10.90 -12.53 -7.60
C GLU A 725 11.95 -12.24 -8.70
N PHE A 726 11.59 -11.42 -9.67
CA PHE A 726 12.47 -11.03 -10.79
C PHE A 726 13.56 -10.00 -10.41
N GLU A 727 13.54 -9.48 -9.18
CA GLU A 727 14.57 -8.59 -8.62
C GLU A 727 15.48 -9.31 -7.58
N ARG A 728 15.19 -10.59 -7.29
CA ARG A 728 16.01 -11.43 -6.41
C ARG A 728 17.16 -12.04 -7.18
#